data_cd8d0a68a01531347f33b912e0758571
#
_entry.id   cd8d0a68a01531347f33b912e0758571
#
_cell.length_a   1.000
_cell.length_b   1.000
_cell.length_c   1.000
_cell.angle_alpha   90.00
_cell.angle_beta   90.00
_cell.angle_gamma   90.00
#
_symmetry.space_group_name_H-M   'P 1'
#
loop_
_entity.id
_entity.type
_entity.pdbx_description
1 polymer ?
#
loop_
_entity_poly.entity_id
_entity_poly.type
_entity_poly.pdbx_seq_one_letter_code
_entity_poly.pdbx_strand_id
1 'polypeptide(L)'
;MHRVKRPRPGSTCGFLLLATALCAFGGGTLWASEAGESDDALRPSERITFEMDVQPLLTRFGCNSGACHGKSGGQNGFALSLLGFDSDFDYDSLVLSSRGRRVFPAAPASSLLLLKASGQVPHGGGERFSVGSPFFELLLAWIEAGTPRTPLDAPQLLRVMVEPESQRLIPQEKVPLRVLAEYSDGSHRIVTDSSAFQSNNGAIAAVDEQGVIQAGPFPGETAVMVRYMNHIAVCSVTIPLPGNIPPEEYANLPRNNEIDNLVWAKLELLGILPSSPAGETTFHRRAYLRAIGRLPTPDQTRAFLADSSPDKRGRLIDELLERPEYADFWANKWADLLRPNPYRAGIKAVWMFDAWLRDAFRRNLPYDQFVRELVTAQGSTWQNGATVIFRDRPQTVETAASVSQIFLGVRLECAKCHHHPFEIWSQDDFFGFASFFSRVGHQGSGLSPPISGGEEFIFTKADGQVRHGRTGAVVSPKTLHGSSLALESDDDPREVLVDWMTDPSNPYFAHVMANRIWAEMMGHGLVEPVDDIRATNPASNEPLLDHLAEVFRQSDYDIKHLIRTIMNSHVFGLSSTPSDRNVSDVNNFSRYYRQRMRAETLLDAVNDVLDVEEEFSAMPPGSRATQLWTHRASSLFLDTFGRPDPNQDPPCDRISDSTTPQVLHLMNSPELNRKLALDTARPVRLARGEQSNESIIDEAYLRVYCRPPAAEEAKIALATLPAPDQRREAVEDLFWALLNTPEFLFVD
;
A
#
# COMPACT_ATOMS: atom_id res chain seq x y z
N MET A 1 -35.10 21.48 38.94
CA MET A 1 -36.52 21.29 39.32
C MET A 1 -37.27 20.90 38.07
N HIS A 2 -38.02 19.84 38.23
CA HIS A 2 -38.98 19.12 37.41
C HIS A 2 -38.47 17.94 36.59
N ARG A 3 -38.64 16.81 37.28
CA ARG A 3 -38.85 15.43 36.79
C ARG A 3 -40.17 15.32 36.07
N VAL A 4 -40.26 14.40 35.08
CA VAL A 4 -41.40 13.46 34.85
C VAL A 4 -40.91 12.41 33.84
N LYS A 5 -40.67 11.24 34.23
CA LYS A 5 -41.39 9.94 34.45
C LYS A 5 -41.51 9.08 33.17
N ARG A 6 -40.86 7.92 33.26
CA ARG A 6 -41.13 6.72 32.43
C ARG A 6 -42.47 6.03 32.88
N PRO A 7 -43.00 5.17 32.04
CA PRO A 7 -43.46 3.87 32.55
C PRO A 7 -42.95 2.65 31.79
N ARG A 8 -42.71 1.60 32.55
CA ARG A 8 -42.73 0.16 32.24
C ARG A 8 -43.91 -0.41 33.02
N PRO A 9 -44.25 -1.72 32.91
CA PRO A 9 -44.16 -2.81 31.94
C PRO A 9 -45.46 -3.62 31.82
N GLY A 10 -45.48 -4.67 30.99
CA GLY A 10 -46.54 -5.66 30.97
C GLY A 10 -46.08 -6.99 30.34
N SER A 11 -45.87 -7.96 31.22
CA SER A 11 -45.61 -9.36 30.91
C SER A 11 -46.87 -10.13 30.61
N THR A 12 -46.84 -11.11 29.70
CA THR A 12 -47.53 -12.40 29.93
C THR A 12 -46.91 -13.54 29.13
N CYS A 13 -46.73 -14.62 29.85
CA CYS A 13 -46.31 -15.97 29.56
C CYS A 13 -47.19 -16.72 28.55
N GLY A 14 -46.61 -17.71 27.87
CA GLY A 14 -47.32 -18.77 27.16
C GLY A 14 -46.38 -19.91 26.78
N PHE A 15 -46.37 -20.96 27.61
CA PHE A 15 -45.70 -22.25 27.42
C PHE A 15 -46.40 -23.09 26.31
N LEU A 16 -45.64 -23.95 25.59
CA LEU A 16 -45.82 -25.40 25.38
C LEU A 16 -44.80 -25.89 24.31
N LEU A 17 -43.82 -26.67 24.71
CA LEU A 17 -43.64 -28.13 24.74
C LEU A 17 -43.48 -28.88 23.39
N LEU A 18 -42.26 -29.43 23.24
CA LEU A 18 -41.82 -30.75 22.73
C LEU A 18 -42.29 -31.24 21.35
N ALA A 19 -41.29 -31.56 20.53
CA ALA A 19 -41.07 -32.96 20.12
C ALA A 19 -39.72 -33.11 19.39
N THR A 20 -38.94 -33.99 19.96
CA THR A 20 -37.74 -34.62 19.39
C THR A 20 -38.08 -35.56 18.23
N ALA A 21 -37.29 -35.55 17.13
CA ALA A 21 -37.06 -36.73 16.33
C ALA A 21 -35.69 -36.64 15.64
N LEU A 22 -34.75 -37.48 16.08
CA LEU A 22 -33.59 -37.93 15.30
C LEU A 22 -34.05 -38.67 14.06
N CYS A 23 -33.46 -38.43 12.90
CA CYS A 23 -33.09 -39.48 11.94
C CYS A 23 -31.92 -38.99 11.07
N ALA A 24 -30.84 -39.72 11.19
CA ALA A 24 -29.74 -39.74 10.22
C ALA A 24 -30.22 -40.42 8.92
N PHE A 25 -29.73 -39.99 7.80
CA PHE A 25 -29.18 -40.79 6.72
C PHE A 25 -28.96 -39.95 5.48
N GLY A 26 -27.82 -40.15 4.91
CA GLY A 26 -27.26 -39.57 3.73
C GLY A 26 -28.08 -39.73 2.44
N GLY A 27 -27.74 -38.87 1.51
CA GLY A 27 -28.27 -38.87 0.18
C GLY A 27 -27.61 -37.74 -0.59
N GLY A 28 -26.47 -38.06 -1.21
CA GLY A 28 -25.90 -37.20 -2.23
C GLY A 28 -26.91 -37.06 -3.36
N THR A 29 -27.38 -35.87 -3.59
CA THR A 29 -28.09 -35.53 -4.82
C THR A 29 -27.07 -35.01 -5.81
N LEU A 30 -26.73 -35.87 -6.77
CA LEU A 30 -26.21 -35.53 -8.08
C LEU A 30 -27.16 -34.49 -8.69
N TRP A 31 -26.71 -33.26 -8.80
CA TRP A 31 -27.32 -32.32 -9.72
C TRP A 31 -26.92 -32.73 -11.12
N ALA A 32 -27.87 -33.37 -11.79
CA ALA A 32 -27.79 -33.57 -13.22
C ALA A 32 -27.75 -32.21 -13.90
N SER A 33 -26.74 -32.03 -14.76
CA SER A 33 -26.68 -30.94 -15.70
C SER A 33 -27.92 -31.01 -16.62
N GLU A 34 -28.88 -30.16 -16.37
CA GLU A 34 -29.75 -29.72 -17.44
C GLU A 34 -28.94 -28.78 -18.33
N ALA A 35 -28.38 -29.31 -19.38
CA ALA A 35 -28.01 -28.57 -20.56
C ALA A 35 -29.33 -28.09 -21.20
N GLY A 36 -29.67 -26.85 -20.91
CA GLY A 36 -30.92 -26.31 -21.42
C GLY A 36 -30.90 -24.80 -21.36
N GLU A 37 -30.91 -24.25 -22.55
CA GLU A 37 -31.28 -22.90 -22.89
C GLU A 37 -30.20 -21.82 -22.73
N SER A 38 -29.57 -21.57 -23.85
CA SER A 38 -28.95 -20.28 -24.21
C SER A 38 -30.05 -19.18 -24.23
N ASP A 39 -30.45 -18.71 -23.05
CA ASP A 39 -31.40 -17.61 -22.91
C ASP A 39 -30.68 -16.27 -22.82
N ASP A 40 -29.61 -16.15 -23.54
CA ASP A 40 -28.82 -14.92 -23.65
C ASP A 40 -28.87 -14.31 -25.06
N ALA A 41 -29.97 -14.51 -25.75
CA ALA A 41 -30.31 -13.66 -26.88
C ALA A 41 -30.75 -12.31 -26.31
N LEU A 42 -29.98 -11.26 -26.58
CA LEU A 42 -30.36 -9.86 -26.38
C LEU A 42 -31.86 -9.70 -26.67
N ARG A 43 -32.67 -9.50 -25.62
CA ARG A 43 -34.14 -9.45 -25.79
C ARG A 43 -34.52 -8.27 -26.66
N PRO A 44 -35.24 -8.45 -27.78
CA PRO A 44 -35.57 -7.36 -28.73
C PRO A 44 -36.57 -6.34 -28.17
N SER A 45 -36.98 -6.40 -26.91
CA SER A 45 -38.01 -5.55 -26.34
C SER A 45 -37.53 -4.39 -25.46
N GLU A 46 -36.27 -4.33 -25.09
CA GLU A 46 -35.71 -3.18 -24.38
C GLU A 46 -35.07 -2.21 -25.38
N ARG A 47 -35.38 -0.93 -25.25
CA ARG A 47 -34.87 0.13 -26.12
C ARG A 47 -33.35 0.25 -25.90
N ILE A 48 -32.55 -0.13 -26.89
CA ILE A 48 -31.06 0.03 -26.87
C ILE A 48 -30.74 1.51 -26.70
N THR A 49 -29.87 1.84 -25.73
CA THR A 49 -29.50 3.21 -25.39
C THR A 49 -27.98 3.38 -25.35
N PHE A 50 -27.50 4.64 -25.44
CA PHE A 50 -26.09 4.91 -25.51
C PHE A 50 -25.35 4.48 -24.24
N GLU A 51 -25.79 4.95 -23.09
CA GLU A 51 -25.08 4.77 -21.81
C GLU A 51 -25.13 3.32 -21.31
N MET A 52 -26.26 2.64 -21.53
CA MET A 52 -26.48 1.29 -20.99
C MET A 52 -25.92 0.18 -21.89
N ASP A 53 -25.87 0.42 -23.21
CA ASP A 53 -25.60 -0.65 -24.18
C ASP A 53 -24.38 -0.32 -25.08
N VAL A 54 -24.26 0.90 -25.57
CA VAL A 54 -23.20 1.29 -26.53
C VAL A 54 -21.88 1.66 -25.84
N GLN A 55 -21.95 2.52 -24.83
CA GLN A 55 -20.75 3.00 -24.13
C GLN A 55 -19.96 1.86 -23.45
N PRO A 56 -20.59 0.85 -22.80
CA PRO A 56 -19.86 -0.31 -22.28
C PRO A 56 -19.09 -1.08 -23.36
N LEU A 57 -19.66 -1.22 -24.56
CA LEU A 57 -18.97 -1.87 -25.68
C LEU A 57 -17.74 -1.08 -26.15
N LEU A 58 -17.80 0.27 -26.15
CA LEU A 58 -16.61 1.09 -26.47
C LEU A 58 -15.48 0.85 -25.48
N THR A 59 -15.81 0.59 -24.22
CA THR A 59 -14.84 0.26 -23.15
C THR A 59 -14.30 -1.16 -23.32
N ARG A 60 -15.19 -2.13 -23.50
CA ARG A 60 -14.85 -3.54 -23.72
C ARG A 60 -13.86 -3.73 -24.87
N PHE A 61 -14.14 -3.11 -26.01
CA PHE A 61 -13.25 -3.19 -27.19
C PHE A 61 -12.07 -2.23 -27.15
N GLY A 62 -11.84 -1.52 -26.04
CA GLY A 62 -10.73 -0.61 -25.83
C GLY A 62 -10.75 0.62 -26.72
N CYS A 63 -11.91 0.97 -27.33
CA CYS A 63 -12.04 2.14 -28.19
C CYS A 63 -11.72 3.44 -27.44
N ASN A 64 -12.13 3.54 -26.18
CA ASN A 64 -11.90 4.66 -25.28
C ASN A 64 -10.69 4.48 -24.35
N SER A 65 -9.79 3.55 -24.65
CA SER A 65 -8.53 3.41 -23.92
C SER A 65 -7.53 4.52 -24.26
N GLY A 66 -6.55 4.75 -23.38
CA GLY A 66 -5.50 5.75 -23.58
C GLY A 66 -4.60 5.51 -24.80
N ALA A 67 -4.52 4.28 -25.29
CA ALA A 67 -3.81 3.94 -26.53
C ALA A 67 -4.62 4.26 -27.79
N CYS A 68 -5.94 4.37 -27.68
CA CYS A 68 -6.88 4.61 -28.78
C CYS A 68 -7.48 6.02 -28.70
N HIS A 69 -8.81 6.12 -28.61
CA HIS A 69 -9.52 7.40 -28.64
C HIS A 69 -9.64 8.05 -27.26
N GLY A 70 -9.32 7.36 -26.15
CA GLY A 70 -9.40 7.86 -24.78
C GLY A 70 -8.26 8.78 -24.35
N LYS A 71 -7.24 9.02 -25.18
CA LYS A 71 -6.22 10.02 -24.87
C LYS A 71 -6.74 11.44 -25.12
N SER A 72 -6.20 12.44 -24.43
CA SER A 72 -6.69 13.83 -24.43
C SER A 72 -6.89 14.43 -25.83
N GLY A 73 -6.05 14.08 -26.80
CA GLY A 73 -6.17 14.53 -28.21
C GLY A 73 -6.92 13.56 -29.11
N GLY A 74 -7.36 12.41 -28.62
CA GLY A 74 -7.95 11.35 -29.43
C GLY A 74 -7.05 10.85 -30.56
N GLN A 75 -7.65 10.24 -31.59
CA GLN A 75 -6.98 9.79 -32.80
C GLN A 75 -7.70 10.38 -34.04
N ASN A 76 -6.98 11.03 -34.92
CA ASN A 76 -7.50 11.58 -36.16
C ASN A 76 -8.76 12.46 -36.00
N GLY A 77 -8.80 13.32 -34.98
CA GLY A 77 -9.91 14.20 -34.68
C GLY A 77 -11.13 13.51 -34.08
N PHE A 78 -11.00 12.28 -33.55
CA PHE A 78 -11.99 11.58 -32.77
C PHE A 78 -11.41 11.27 -31.39
N ALA A 79 -11.98 11.89 -30.37
CA ALA A 79 -11.65 11.65 -28.97
C ALA A 79 -12.86 11.11 -28.22
N LEU A 80 -12.63 10.21 -27.30
CA LEU A 80 -13.58 9.71 -26.31
C LEU A 80 -13.03 9.97 -24.92
N SER A 81 -13.88 10.01 -23.94
CA SER A 81 -13.45 10.06 -22.53
C SER A 81 -12.78 8.75 -22.16
N LEU A 82 -11.74 8.83 -21.32
CA LEU A 82 -11.00 7.64 -20.91
C LEU A 82 -11.92 6.66 -20.15
N LEU A 83 -12.07 5.46 -20.69
CA LEU A 83 -12.93 4.40 -20.13
C LEU A 83 -14.40 4.81 -19.95
N GLY A 84 -14.88 5.80 -20.69
CA GLY A 84 -16.28 6.20 -20.72
C GLY A 84 -16.73 7.05 -19.51
N PHE A 85 -15.83 7.81 -18.87
CA PHE A 85 -16.15 8.59 -17.68
C PHE A 85 -17.08 9.80 -17.95
N ASP A 86 -17.19 10.25 -19.18
CA ASP A 86 -18.00 11.39 -19.59
C ASP A 86 -18.88 11.01 -20.78
N SER A 87 -20.07 10.49 -20.47
CA SER A 87 -21.01 10.01 -21.50
C SER A 87 -21.56 11.13 -22.38
N ASP A 88 -21.69 12.36 -21.87
CA ASP A 88 -22.08 13.52 -22.67
C ASP A 88 -21.04 13.84 -23.74
N PHE A 89 -19.77 13.91 -23.32
CA PHE A 89 -18.65 14.12 -24.25
C PHE A 89 -18.55 12.99 -25.26
N ASP A 90 -18.70 11.74 -24.84
CA ASP A 90 -18.59 10.57 -25.73
C ASP A 90 -19.73 10.57 -26.77
N TYR A 91 -20.97 10.82 -26.32
CA TYR A 91 -22.11 10.91 -27.21
C TYR A 91 -21.94 12.06 -28.23
N ASP A 92 -21.63 13.26 -27.77
CA ASP A 92 -21.43 14.42 -28.63
C ASP A 92 -20.30 14.19 -29.62
N SER A 93 -19.20 13.63 -29.16
CA SER A 93 -18.05 13.29 -29.98
C SER A 93 -18.41 12.26 -31.05
N LEU A 94 -19.20 11.25 -30.73
CA LEU A 94 -19.55 10.17 -31.63
C LEU A 94 -20.68 10.58 -32.60
N VAL A 95 -21.75 11.18 -32.08
CA VAL A 95 -23.00 11.40 -32.84
C VAL A 95 -23.07 12.79 -33.46
N LEU A 96 -22.71 13.85 -32.69
CA LEU A 96 -22.93 15.24 -33.12
C LEU A 96 -21.72 15.88 -33.79
N SER A 97 -20.52 15.57 -33.33
CA SER A 97 -19.29 16.18 -33.81
C SER A 97 -19.00 15.82 -35.27
N SER A 98 -18.27 16.71 -35.98
CA SER A 98 -17.85 16.50 -37.38
C SER A 98 -19.01 16.28 -38.33
N ARG A 99 -20.17 16.91 -38.08
CA ARG A 99 -21.39 16.84 -38.89
C ARG A 99 -21.94 15.42 -39.04
N GLY A 100 -21.92 14.63 -37.94
CA GLY A 100 -22.42 13.25 -37.93
C GLY A 100 -21.62 12.28 -38.82
N ARG A 101 -20.36 12.57 -39.10
CA ARG A 101 -19.52 11.72 -39.98
C ARG A 101 -19.38 10.28 -39.46
N ARG A 102 -19.45 10.07 -38.17
CA ARG A 102 -19.17 8.76 -37.54
C ARG A 102 -20.38 7.85 -37.50
N VAL A 103 -21.55 8.45 -37.40
CA VAL A 103 -22.84 7.77 -37.38
C VAL A 103 -23.73 8.36 -38.48
N PHE A 104 -24.30 7.49 -39.30
CA PHE A 104 -25.11 7.88 -40.45
C PHE A 104 -26.49 7.19 -40.42
N PRO A 105 -27.48 7.76 -39.73
CA PRO A 105 -28.79 7.13 -39.52
C PRO A 105 -29.58 6.89 -40.83
N ALA A 106 -29.31 7.67 -41.90
CA ALA A 106 -29.95 7.48 -43.19
C ALA A 106 -29.50 6.22 -43.95
N ALA A 107 -28.28 5.69 -43.62
CA ALA A 107 -27.76 4.43 -44.12
C ALA A 107 -26.90 3.79 -43.01
N PRO A 108 -27.52 3.23 -41.98
CA PRO A 108 -26.89 2.82 -40.73
C PRO A 108 -25.64 1.92 -40.94
N ALA A 109 -25.75 0.91 -41.81
CA ALA A 109 -24.64 0.01 -42.11
C ALA A 109 -23.42 0.69 -42.75
N SER A 110 -23.58 1.90 -43.31
CA SER A 110 -22.53 2.71 -43.87
C SER A 110 -21.89 3.67 -42.88
N SER A 111 -22.27 3.61 -41.62
CA SER A 111 -21.69 4.41 -40.52
C SER A 111 -20.20 4.12 -40.37
N LEU A 112 -19.39 5.15 -40.28
CA LEU A 112 -17.94 5.00 -40.12
C LEU A 112 -17.55 4.26 -38.83
N LEU A 113 -18.37 4.37 -37.81
CA LEU A 113 -18.23 3.59 -36.54
C LEU A 113 -18.19 2.10 -36.86
N LEU A 114 -19.22 1.57 -37.56
CA LEU A 114 -19.33 0.17 -37.95
C LEU A 114 -18.23 -0.25 -38.91
N LEU A 115 -18.02 0.52 -40.00
CA LEU A 115 -17.06 0.19 -41.03
C LEU A 115 -15.64 0.10 -40.49
N LYS A 116 -15.25 0.99 -39.57
CA LYS A 116 -13.89 0.98 -38.96
C LYS A 116 -13.72 -0.12 -37.92
N ALA A 117 -14.69 -0.28 -37.03
CA ALA A 117 -14.61 -1.26 -35.97
C ALA A 117 -14.68 -2.70 -36.51
N SER A 118 -15.37 -2.95 -37.63
CA SER A 118 -15.42 -4.26 -38.30
C SER A 118 -14.33 -4.47 -39.37
N GLY A 119 -13.35 -3.58 -39.49
CA GLY A 119 -12.24 -3.74 -40.44
C GLY A 119 -12.61 -3.59 -41.89
N GLN A 120 -13.85 -3.22 -42.25
CA GLN A 120 -14.29 -3.01 -43.64
C GLN A 120 -13.57 -1.83 -44.33
N VAL A 121 -13.08 -0.88 -43.54
CA VAL A 121 -12.19 0.20 -43.99
C VAL A 121 -10.96 0.27 -43.09
N PRO A 122 -9.80 0.77 -43.55
CA PRO A 122 -8.58 0.79 -42.76
C PRO A 122 -8.76 1.49 -41.42
N HIS A 123 -8.39 0.82 -40.34
CA HIS A 123 -8.47 1.27 -38.95
C HIS A 123 -7.16 0.97 -38.20
N GLY A 124 -6.52 2.01 -37.66
CA GLY A 124 -5.27 1.84 -36.88
C GLY A 124 -5.41 0.96 -35.64
N GLY A 125 -6.63 0.85 -35.10
CA GLY A 125 -6.95 -0.05 -34.01
C GLY A 125 -7.23 -1.50 -34.43
N GLY A 126 -7.22 -1.83 -35.71
CA GLY A 126 -7.59 -3.14 -36.25
C GLY A 126 -9.09 -3.42 -36.21
N GLU A 127 -9.47 -4.65 -36.55
CA GLU A 127 -10.82 -5.17 -36.36
C GLU A 127 -11.10 -5.40 -34.87
N ARG A 128 -12.28 -4.97 -34.41
CA ARG A 128 -12.71 -5.12 -33.02
C ARG A 128 -13.80 -6.16 -32.85
N PHE A 129 -14.66 -6.27 -33.87
CA PHE A 129 -15.70 -7.29 -33.97
C PHE A 129 -16.05 -7.52 -35.44
N SER A 130 -16.50 -8.71 -35.76
CA SER A 130 -16.84 -9.08 -37.15
C SER A 130 -18.21 -8.57 -37.56
N VAL A 131 -18.39 -8.38 -38.86
CA VAL A 131 -19.73 -8.10 -39.45
C VAL A 131 -20.68 -9.22 -39.11
N GLY A 132 -21.91 -8.85 -38.69
CA GLY A 132 -22.96 -9.80 -38.31
C GLY A 132 -22.75 -10.44 -36.92
N SER A 133 -21.75 -10.02 -36.16
CA SER A 133 -21.63 -10.39 -34.75
C SER A 133 -22.72 -9.73 -33.92
N PRO A 134 -23.09 -10.28 -32.74
CA PRO A 134 -24.08 -9.64 -31.86
C PRO A 134 -23.79 -8.17 -31.54
N PHE A 135 -22.50 -7.83 -31.41
CA PHE A 135 -22.05 -6.45 -31.17
C PHE A 135 -22.24 -5.53 -32.36
N PHE A 136 -22.00 -6.04 -33.58
CA PHE A 136 -22.26 -5.31 -34.81
C PHE A 136 -23.78 -5.03 -34.94
N GLU A 137 -24.63 -6.04 -34.74
CA GLU A 137 -26.08 -5.93 -34.85
C GLU A 137 -26.65 -5.01 -33.78
N LEU A 138 -26.12 -5.03 -32.55
CA LEU A 138 -26.52 -4.10 -31.49
C LEU A 138 -26.26 -2.64 -31.88
N LEU A 139 -25.04 -2.35 -32.35
CA LEU A 139 -24.66 -1.00 -32.77
C LEU A 139 -25.46 -0.56 -34.01
N LEU A 140 -25.71 -1.48 -34.94
CA LEU A 140 -26.55 -1.22 -36.12
C LEU A 140 -27.99 -0.85 -35.70
N ALA A 141 -28.61 -1.65 -34.83
CA ALA A 141 -29.94 -1.40 -34.33
C ALA A 141 -30.05 -0.09 -33.54
N TRP A 142 -29.02 0.27 -32.74
CA TRP A 142 -28.97 1.55 -32.06
C TRP A 142 -28.94 2.73 -33.04
N ILE A 143 -28.19 2.61 -34.14
CA ILE A 143 -28.12 3.66 -35.17
C ILE A 143 -29.46 3.74 -35.93
N GLU A 144 -30.09 2.60 -36.28
CA GLU A 144 -31.39 2.51 -36.91
C GLU A 144 -32.49 3.15 -36.06
N ALA A 145 -32.43 2.99 -34.73
CA ALA A 145 -33.34 3.62 -33.79
C ALA A 145 -33.13 5.13 -33.61
N GLY A 146 -32.16 5.74 -34.32
CA GLY A 146 -31.89 7.18 -34.28
C GLY A 146 -30.96 7.57 -33.12
N THR A 147 -30.10 6.67 -32.69
CA THR A 147 -29.06 6.89 -31.64
C THR A 147 -29.61 7.38 -30.30
N PRO A 148 -30.60 6.70 -29.71
CA PRO A 148 -31.22 7.16 -28.47
C PRO A 148 -30.23 7.15 -27.30
N ARG A 149 -30.38 8.15 -26.43
CA ARG A 149 -29.74 8.20 -25.11
C ARG A 149 -30.62 7.52 -24.07
N THR A 150 -30.00 7.16 -22.95
CA THR A 150 -30.72 6.61 -21.79
C THR A 150 -31.60 7.68 -21.18
N PRO A 151 -32.92 7.43 -20.97
CA PRO A 151 -33.80 8.35 -20.30
C PRO A 151 -33.31 8.71 -18.89
N LEU A 152 -33.61 9.93 -18.43
CA LEU A 152 -33.14 10.41 -17.10
C LEU A 152 -33.82 9.65 -15.93
N ASP A 153 -34.94 9.03 -16.17
CA ASP A 153 -35.70 8.21 -15.22
C ASP A 153 -35.41 6.71 -15.33
N ALA A 154 -34.46 6.33 -16.16
CA ALA A 154 -34.02 4.94 -16.26
C ALA A 154 -33.36 4.45 -14.98
N PRO A 155 -33.43 3.15 -14.67
CA PRO A 155 -32.77 2.56 -13.52
C PRO A 155 -31.26 2.83 -13.56
N GLN A 156 -30.69 3.25 -12.42
CA GLN A 156 -29.25 3.52 -12.29
C GLN A 156 -28.52 2.27 -11.84
N LEU A 157 -27.34 2.03 -12.39
CA LEU A 157 -26.45 0.96 -11.95
C LEU A 157 -25.97 1.24 -10.53
N LEU A 158 -26.23 0.31 -9.59
CA LEU A 158 -25.83 0.41 -8.20
C LEU A 158 -24.51 -0.33 -7.94
N ARG A 159 -24.40 -1.56 -8.44
CA ARG A 159 -23.17 -2.37 -8.27
C ARG A 159 -23.04 -3.42 -9.37
N VAL A 160 -21.83 -3.92 -9.51
CA VAL A 160 -21.48 -5.05 -10.35
C VAL A 160 -20.92 -6.17 -9.46
N MET A 161 -21.35 -7.39 -9.72
CA MET A 161 -20.92 -8.61 -9.03
C MET A 161 -20.33 -9.57 -10.05
N VAL A 162 -19.36 -10.38 -9.62
CA VAL A 162 -18.78 -11.44 -10.44
C VAL A 162 -18.95 -12.78 -9.74
N GLU A 163 -19.34 -13.79 -10.48
CA GLU A 163 -19.50 -15.16 -10.00
C GLU A 163 -18.56 -16.08 -10.79
N PRO A 164 -17.71 -16.86 -10.10
CA PRO A 164 -17.44 -16.86 -8.66
C PRO A 164 -16.60 -15.62 -8.23
N GLU A 165 -16.76 -15.16 -6.97
CA GLU A 165 -15.94 -14.09 -6.38
C GLU A 165 -14.51 -14.57 -6.05
N SER A 166 -14.37 -15.87 -5.78
CA SER A 166 -13.07 -16.50 -5.56
C SER A 166 -13.05 -17.91 -6.08
N GLN A 167 -11.90 -18.36 -6.60
CA GLN A 167 -11.76 -19.70 -7.16
C GLN A 167 -10.36 -20.28 -6.90
N ARG A 168 -10.35 -21.53 -6.43
CA ARG A 168 -9.14 -22.34 -6.33
C ARG A 168 -9.08 -23.26 -7.55
N LEU A 169 -8.02 -23.13 -8.34
CA LEU A 169 -7.84 -23.85 -9.61
C LEU A 169 -6.61 -24.77 -9.56
N ILE A 170 -6.65 -25.79 -10.38
CA ILE A 170 -5.45 -26.57 -10.74
C ILE A 170 -4.86 -26.05 -12.06
N PRO A 171 -3.56 -26.27 -12.33
CA PRO A 171 -2.94 -25.81 -13.57
C PRO A 171 -3.71 -26.25 -14.82
N GLN A 172 -3.88 -25.32 -15.78
CA GLN A 172 -4.62 -25.50 -17.05
C GLN A 172 -6.14 -25.59 -16.94
N GLU A 173 -6.71 -25.52 -15.76
CA GLU A 173 -8.16 -25.49 -15.57
C GLU A 173 -8.76 -24.19 -16.11
N LYS A 174 -10.00 -24.29 -16.60
CA LYS A 174 -10.74 -23.14 -17.14
C LYS A 174 -12.05 -22.97 -16.38
N VAL A 175 -12.35 -21.71 -16.03
CA VAL A 175 -13.59 -21.34 -15.35
C VAL A 175 -14.18 -20.10 -16.01
N PRO A 176 -15.44 -20.16 -16.49
CA PRO A 176 -16.14 -18.99 -16.97
C PRO A 176 -16.60 -18.11 -15.81
N LEU A 177 -16.44 -16.79 -15.97
CA LEU A 177 -17.02 -15.80 -15.08
C LEU A 177 -18.42 -15.43 -15.57
N ARG A 178 -19.32 -15.15 -14.63
CA ARG A 178 -20.62 -14.54 -14.87
C ARG A 178 -20.64 -13.18 -14.21
N VAL A 179 -21.02 -12.13 -14.95
CA VAL A 179 -21.06 -10.77 -14.45
C VAL A 179 -22.51 -10.33 -14.33
N LEU A 180 -22.89 -9.89 -13.13
CA LEU A 180 -24.23 -9.43 -12.79
C LEU A 180 -24.20 -7.94 -12.45
N ALA A 181 -25.07 -7.17 -13.07
CA ALA A 181 -25.30 -5.77 -12.77
C ALA A 181 -26.65 -5.62 -12.03
N GLU A 182 -26.63 -4.93 -10.89
CA GLU A 182 -27.81 -4.62 -10.08
C GLU A 182 -28.18 -3.14 -10.25
N TYR A 183 -29.46 -2.87 -10.49
CA TYR A 183 -29.98 -1.54 -10.76
C TYR A 183 -30.91 -1.02 -9.64
N SER A 184 -31.13 0.29 -9.63
CA SER A 184 -31.88 1.00 -8.59
C SER A 184 -33.37 0.61 -8.47
N ASP A 185 -33.94 -0.04 -9.48
CA ASP A 185 -35.28 -0.61 -9.48
C ASP A 185 -35.36 -2.06 -8.95
N GLY A 186 -34.19 -2.61 -8.51
CA GLY A 186 -34.06 -3.99 -8.05
C GLY A 186 -33.91 -5.01 -9.19
N SER A 187 -33.85 -4.58 -10.45
CA SER A 187 -33.58 -5.48 -11.57
C SER A 187 -32.12 -5.90 -11.62
N HIS A 188 -31.87 -7.10 -12.18
CA HIS A 188 -30.53 -7.65 -12.41
C HIS A 188 -30.37 -7.98 -13.89
N ARG A 189 -29.20 -7.67 -14.43
CA ARG A 189 -28.82 -8.05 -15.81
C ARG A 189 -27.52 -8.81 -15.82
N ILE A 190 -27.42 -9.84 -16.67
CA ILE A 190 -26.17 -10.49 -17.02
C ILE A 190 -25.48 -9.59 -18.03
N VAL A 191 -24.29 -9.10 -17.67
CA VAL A 191 -23.52 -8.14 -18.47
C VAL A 191 -22.14 -8.66 -18.84
N THR A 192 -21.93 -9.97 -18.77
CA THR A 192 -20.66 -10.64 -19.09
C THR A 192 -20.13 -10.20 -20.44
N ASP A 193 -20.99 -10.25 -21.47
CA ASP A 193 -20.64 -9.90 -22.85
C ASP A 193 -20.39 -8.40 -23.08
N SER A 194 -20.80 -7.54 -22.17
CA SER A 194 -20.55 -6.09 -22.22
C SER A 194 -19.44 -5.65 -21.27
N SER A 195 -18.83 -6.58 -20.54
CA SER A 195 -17.77 -6.31 -19.57
C SER A 195 -16.38 -6.44 -20.17
N ALA A 196 -15.41 -5.69 -19.62
CA ALA A 196 -14.01 -5.81 -19.91
C ALA A 196 -13.30 -6.56 -18.78
N PHE A 197 -12.37 -7.45 -19.15
CA PHE A 197 -11.65 -8.32 -18.22
C PHE A 197 -10.16 -8.06 -18.26
N GLN A 198 -9.51 -8.09 -17.11
CA GLN A 198 -8.06 -7.95 -17.01
C GLN A 198 -7.52 -8.73 -15.81
N SER A 199 -6.52 -9.57 -16.01
CA SER A 199 -5.78 -10.23 -14.94
C SER A 199 -4.61 -9.35 -14.48
N ASN A 200 -4.38 -9.29 -13.16
CA ASN A 200 -3.20 -8.64 -12.58
C ASN A 200 -1.91 -9.41 -12.90
N ASN A 201 -2.01 -10.75 -13.04
CA ASN A 201 -0.87 -11.59 -13.42
C ASN A 201 -1.32 -12.73 -14.35
N GLY A 202 -1.22 -12.50 -15.65
CA GLY A 202 -1.61 -13.47 -16.66
C GLY A 202 -0.74 -14.73 -16.69
N ALA A 203 0.43 -14.75 -16.05
CA ALA A 203 1.25 -15.96 -15.93
C ALA A 203 0.69 -16.94 -14.90
N ILE A 204 0.01 -16.44 -13.85
CA ILE A 204 -0.71 -17.24 -12.86
C ILE A 204 -2.08 -17.63 -13.43
N ALA A 205 -2.90 -16.66 -13.83
CA ALA A 205 -4.16 -16.94 -14.51
C ALA A 205 -4.45 -15.85 -15.54
N ALA A 206 -4.65 -16.25 -16.79
CA ALA A 206 -5.10 -15.36 -17.85
C ALA A 206 -6.64 -15.33 -17.90
N VAL A 207 -7.20 -14.28 -18.48
CA VAL A 207 -8.63 -14.18 -18.77
C VAL A 207 -8.80 -13.74 -20.22
N ASP A 208 -9.73 -14.36 -20.92
CA ASP A 208 -10.05 -13.98 -22.30
C ASP A 208 -11.15 -12.93 -22.39
N GLU A 209 -11.48 -12.49 -23.61
CA GLU A 209 -12.51 -11.49 -23.86
C GLU A 209 -13.94 -12.00 -23.52
N GLN A 210 -14.14 -13.27 -23.39
CA GLN A 210 -15.42 -13.90 -23.00
C GLN A 210 -15.55 -14.06 -21.49
N GLY A 211 -14.51 -13.66 -20.72
CA GLY A 211 -14.48 -13.79 -19.27
C GLY A 211 -14.14 -15.20 -18.80
N VAL A 212 -13.50 -16.02 -19.65
CA VAL A 212 -13.04 -17.34 -19.24
C VAL A 212 -11.64 -17.23 -18.64
N ILE A 213 -11.51 -17.54 -17.36
CA ILE A 213 -10.24 -17.64 -16.67
C ILE A 213 -9.57 -18.94 -17.10
N GLN A 214 -8.30 -18.88 -17.44
CA GLN A 214 -7.45 -20.05 -17.67
C GLN A 214 -6.27 -20.02 -16.69
N ALA A 215 -6.21 -21.02 -15.80
CA ALA A 215 -5.09 -21.20 -14.89
C ALA A 215 -3.78 -21.46 -15.66
N GLY A 216 -2.75 -20.74 -15.29
CA GLY A 216 -1.40 -20.92 -15.83
C GLY A 216 -0.68 -22.14 -15.24
N PRO A 217 0.59 -22.37 -15.61
CA PRO A 217 1.37 -23.47 -15.09
C PRO A 217 2.01 -23.23 -13.71
N PHE A 218 2.00 -21.97 -13.24
CA PHE A 218 2.68 -21.56 -12.02
C PHE A 218 1.73 -21.46 -10.84
N PRO A 219 2.11 -21.94 -9.64
CA PRO A 219 1.37 -21.71 -8.43
C PRO A 219 1.46 -20.23 -8.04
N GLY A 220 0.45 -19.75 -7.34
CA GLY A 220 0.37 -18.37 -6.86
C GLY A 220 -1.05 -17.86 -6.81
N GLU A 221 -1.18 -16.54 -6.64
CA GLU A 221 -2.45 -15.85 -6.58
C GLU A 221 -2.49 -14.67 -7.52
N THR A 222 -3.67 -14.38 -8.04
CA THR A 222 -3.92 -13.21 -8.85
C THR A 222 -5.38 -12.80 -8.74
N ALA A 223 -5.64 -11.52 -9.00
CA ALA A 223 -6.99 -10.98 -9.12
C ALA A 223 -7.33 -10.77 -10.59
N VAL A 224 -8.55 -11.14 -10.98
CA VAL A 224 -9.13 -10.85 -12.27
C VAL A 224 -10.14 -9.72 -12.09
N MET A 225 -9.80 -8.55 -12.60
CA MET A 225 -10.67 -7.38 -12.61
C MET A 225 -11.72 -7.51 -13.70
N VAL A 226 -12.95 -7.21 -13.36
CA VAL A 226 -14.10 -7.10 -14.26
C VAL A 226 -14.60 -5.65 -14.21
N ARG A 227 -14.73 -5.03 -15.37
CA ARG A 227 -15.25 -3.66 -15.50
C ARG A 227 -16.52 -3.66 -16.35
N TYR A 228 -17.57 -3.08 -15.80
CA TYR A 228 -18.77 -2.74 -16.55
C TYR A 228 -19.18 -1.29 -16.24
N MET A 229 -19.25 -0.46 -17.27
CA MET A 229 -19.39 0.99 -17.11
C MET A 229 -18.29 1.56 -16.18
N ASN A 230 -18.65 2.30 -15.16
CA ASN A 230 -17.77 2.87 -14.15
C ASN A 230 -17.64 2.00 -12.86
N HIS A 231 -18.17 0.78 -12.87
CA HIS A 231 -18.09 -0.14 -11.73
C HIS A 231 -17.05 -1.24 -11.98
N ILE A 232 -16.48 -1.71 -10.89
CA ILE A 232 -15.43 -2.74 -10.87
C ILE A 232 -15.84 -3.85 -9.90
N ALA A 233 -15.66 -5.10 -10.32
CA ALA A 233 -15.72 -6.28 -9.48
C ALA A 233 -14.42 -7.09 -9.67
N VAL A 234 -14.10 -7.95 -8.71
CA VAL A 234 -12.85 -8.73 -8.71
C VAL A 234 -13.16 -10.18 -8.40
N CYS A 235 -12.57 -11.09 -9.19
CA CYS A 235 -12.49 -12.51 -8.88
C CYS A 235 -11.08 -12.85 -8.42
N SER A 236 -10.93 -13.38 -7.21
CA SER A 236 -9.64 -13.85 -6.68
C SER A 236 -9.36 -15.28 -7.16
N VAL A 237 -8.18 -15.50 -7.73
CA VAL A 237 -7.77 -16.82 -8.24
C VAL A 237 -6.55 -17.30 -7.48
N THR A 238 -6.64 -18.53 -6.96
CA THR A 238 -5.56 -19.22 -6.23
C THR A 238 -5.19 -20.52 -6.94
N ILE A 239 -3.92 -20.72 -7.24
CA ILE A 239 -3.35 -21.98 -7.73
C ILE A 239 -2.36 -22.48 -6.69
N PRO A 240 -2.70 -23.51 -5.90
CA PRO A 240 -1.83 -24.02 -4.86
C PRO A 240 -0.60 -24.74 -5.42
N LEU A 241 0.45 -24.82 -4.62
CA LEU A 241 1.61 -25.66 -4.92
C LEU A 241 1.18 -27.12 -5.09
N PRO A 242 1.72 -27.84 -6.08
CA PRO A 242 1.39 -29.25 -6.28
C PRO A 242 1.91 -30.12 -5.12
N GLY A 243 1.17 -31.17 -4.83
CA GLY A 243 1.44 -32.14 -3.76
C GLY A 243 0.42 -32.03 -2.63
N ASN A 244 0.36 -33.10 -1.83
CA ASN A 244 -0.53 -33.16 -0.68
C ASN A 244 0.28 -33.05 0.61
N ILE A 245 0.04 -32.02 1.40
CA ILE A 245 0.58 -31.87 2.75
C ILE A 245 -0.52 -32.30 3.72
N PRO A 246 -0.23 -33.24 4.63
CA PRO A 246 -1.22 -33.66 5.62
C PRO A 246 -1.66 -32.46 6.48
N PRO A 247 -2.96 -32.30 6.77
CA PRO A 247 -3.45 -31.20 7.62
C PRO A 247 -2.80 -31.16 9.02
N GLU A 248 -2.34 -32.31 9.51
CA GLU A 248 -1.65 -32.44 10.80
C GLU A 248 -0.33 -31.64 10.84
N GLU A 249 0.34 -31.46 9.70
CA GLU A 249 1.55 -30.64 9.60
C GLU A 249 1.25 -29.18 9.97
N TYR A 250 0.13 -28.63 9.47
CA TYR A 250 -0.30 -27.27 9.81
C TYR A 250 -0.88 -27.17 11.23
N ALA A 251 -1.61 -28.20 11.69
CA ALA A 251 -2.18 -28.24 13.03
C ALA A 251 -1.11 -28.19 14.12
N ASN A 252 0.06 -28.81 13.86
CA ASN A 252 1.18 -28.88 14.79
C ASN A 252 2.11 -27.66 14.76
N LEU A 253 1.91 -26.69 13.85
CA LEU A 253 2.74 -25.48 13.80
C LEU A 253 2.58 -24.67 15.09
N PRO A 254 3.66 -24.10 15.64
CA PRO A 254 3.59 -23.24 16.83
C PRO A 254 2.76 -21.99 16.56
N ARG A 255 2.04 -21.54 17.60
CA ARG A 255 1.20 -20.33 17.57
C ARG A 255 1.42 -19.52 18.84
N ASN A 256 1.70 -18.25 18.71
CA ASN A 256 1.84 -17.31 19.82
C ASN A 256 0.62 -16.41 19.92
N ASN A 257 0.02 -16.02 18.79
CA ASN A 257 -1.17 -15.18 18.74
C ASN A 257 -1.99 -15.46 17.46
N GLU A 258 -3.04 -14.66 17.21
CA GLU A 258 -3.97 -14.86 16.09
C GLU A 258 -3.31 -14.62 14.72
N ILE A 259 -2.25 -13.81 14.64
CA ILE A 259 -1.48 -13.63 13.40
C ILE A 259 -1.01 -14.98 12.86
N ASP A 260 -0.50 -15.85 13.74
CA ASP A 260 0.00 -17.16 13.35
C ASP A 260 -1.12 -18.06 12.81
N ASN A 261 -2.31 -18.03 13.41
CA ASN A 261 -3.46 -18.78 12.93
C ASN A 261 -3.84 -18.38 11.50
N LEU A 262 -3.91 -17.08 11.25
CA LEU A 262 -4.32 -16.52 9.96
C LEU A 262 -3.27 -16.77 8.86
N VAL A 263 -1.99 -16.68 9.20
CA VAL A 263 -0.91 -17.01 8.25
C VAL A 263 -0.88 -18.49 7.95
N TRP A 264 -1.00 -19.37 8.97
CA TRP A 264 -1.00 -20.82 8.76
C TRP A 264 -2.21 -21.27 7.93
N ALA A 265 -3.39 -20.71 8.15
CA ALA A 265 -4.57 -21.00 7.32
C ALA A 265 -4.35 -20.60 5.85
N LYS A 266 -3.70 -19.47 5.60
CA LYS A 266 -3.33 -19.06 4.25
C LYS A 266 -2.32 -19.99 3.61
N LEU A 267 -1.28 -20.39 4.33
CA LEU A 267 -0.26 -21.30 3.83
C LEU A 267 -0.84 -22.70 3.54
N GLU A 268 -1.78 -23.17 4.35
CA GLU A 268 -2.52 -24.43 4.10
C GLU A 268 -3.32 -24.36 2.80
N LEU A 269 -4.03 -23.26 2.56
CA LEU A 269 -4.76 -23.04 1.31
C LEU A 269 -3.83 -23.13 0.09
N LEU A 270 -2.60 -22.61 0.21
CA LEU A 270 -1.61 -22.57 -0.85
C LEU A 270 -0.74 -23.82 -0.97
N GLY A 271 -0.80 -24.75 0.01
CA GLY A 271 0.08 -25.93 0.06
C GLY A 271 1.54 -25.59 0.34
N ILE A 272 1.79 -24.54 1.12
CA ILE A 272 3.12 -24.02 1.48
C ILE A 272 3.40 -24.37 2.95
N LEU A 273 4.62 -24.82 3.26
CA LEU A 273 5.08 -24.98 4.65
C LEU A 273 6.00 -23.82 5.03
N PRO A 274 5.89 -23.31 6.28
CA PRO A 274 6.78 -22.25 6.73
C PRO A 274 8.21 -22.76 6.93
N SER A 275 9.16 -21.83 6.91
CA SER A 275 10.53 -22.07 7.33
C SER A 275 10.61 -22.36 8.84
N SER A 276 11.70 -23.00 9.27
CA SER A 276 11.98 -23.19 10.70
C SER A 276 12.16 -21.84 11.42
N PRO A 277 12.01 -21.79 12.74
CA PRO A 277 12.33 -20.60 13.52
C PRO A 277 13.78 -20.13 13.34
N ALA A 278 13.98 -18.82 13.33
CA ALA A 278 15.31 -18.22 13.36
C ALA A 278 16.01 -18.49 14.70
N GLY A 279 17.34 -18.57 14.65
CA GLY A 279 18.17 -18.63 15.86
C GLY A 279 18.01 -17.39 16.75
N GLU A 280 18.33 -17.54 18.04
CA GLU A 280 18.19 -16.47 19.05
C GLU A 280 18.96 -15.19 18.68
N THR A 281 20.16 -15.33 18.12
CA THR A 281 20.97 -14.18 17.68
C THR A 281 20.35 -13.43 16.52
N THR A 282 19.78 -14.15 15.56
CA THR A 282 19.06 -13.56 14.41
C THR A 282 17.82 -12.82 14.88
N PHE A 283 17.02 -13.44 15.75
CA PHE A 283 15.85 -12.80 16.34
C PHE A 283 16.24 -11.52 17.11
N HIS A 284 17.26 -11.61 17.96
CA HIS A 284 17.75 -10.49 18.75
C HIS A 284 18.17 -9.31 17.89
N ARG A 285 19.01 -9.55 16.87
CA ARG A 285 19.45 -8.53 15.92
C ARG A 285 18.28 -7.93 15.13
N ARG A 286 17.36 -8.76 14.64
CA ARG A 286 16.15 -8.34 13.94
C ARG A 286 15.29 -7.43 14.80
N ALA A 287 15.04 -7.81 16.05
CA ALA A 287 14.22 -7.03 16.98
C ALA A 287 14.79 -5.62 17.18
N TYR A 288 16.10 -5.48 17.40
CA TYR A 288 16.76 -4.17 17.51
C TYR A 288 16.62 -3.34 16.23
N LEU A 289 16.92 -3.93 15.08
CA LEU A 289 16.87 -3.20 13.80
C LEU A 289 15.47 -2.77 13.40
N ARG A 290 14.44 -3.59 13.72
CA ARG A 290 13.04 -3.28 13.38
C ARG A 290 12.38 -2.32 14.36
N ALA A 291 12.66 -2.44 15.65
CA ALA A 291 12.05 -1.57 16.65
C ALA A 291 12.71 -0.19 16.72
N ILE A 292 14.03 -0.11 16.68
CA ILE A 292 14.79 1.12 16.99
C ILE A 292 15.86 1.48 15.95
N GLY A 293 16.05 0.69 14.89
CA GLY A 293 17.02 0.96 13.83
C GLY A 293 18.48 0.94 14.29
N ARG A 294 18.82 0.14 15.30
CA ARG A 294 20.19 0.02 15.84
C ARG A 294 20.63 -1.43 15.96
N LEU A 295 21.95 -1.65 16.00
CA LEU A 295 22.50 -2.95 16.39
C LEU A 295 22.58 -3.05 17.93
N PRO A 296 22.35 -4.24 18.51
CA PRO A 296 22.66 -4.46 19.93
C PRO A 296 24.17 -4.40 20.20
N THR A 297 24.53 -4.01 21.40
CA THR A 297 25.92 -4.09 21.84
C THR A 297 26.33 -5.54 22.14
N PRO A 298 27.65 -5.89 22.15
CA PRO A 298 28.11 -7.21 22.55
C PRO A 298 27.59 -7.65 23.91
N ASP A 299 27.55 -6.75 24.90
CA ASP A 299 27.06 -7.06 26.23
C ASP A 299 25.55 -7.36 26.26
N GLN A 300 24.76 -6.60 25.50
CA GLN A 300 23.32 -6.87 25.32
C GLN A 300 23.11 -8.23 24.63
N THR A 301 23.92 -8.54 23.63
CA THR A 301 23.85 -9.84 22.93
C THR A 301 24.21 -10.99 23.87
N ARG A 302 25.30 -10.87 24.64
CA ARG A 302 25.70 -11.89 25.62
C ARG A 302 24.64 -12.07 26.71
N ALA A 303 24.10 -10.97 27.24
CA ALA A 303 23.05 -11.01 28.26
C ALA A 303 21.79 -11.71 27.74
N PHE A 304 21.32 -11.38 26.52
CA PHE A 304 20.16 -12.02 25.91
C PHE A 304 20.36 -13.53 25.66
N LEU A 305 21.57 -13.93 25.23
CA LEU A 305 21.89 -15.34 25.00
C LEU A 305 22.01 -16.12 26.30
N ALA A 306 22.48 -15.50 27.38
CA ALA A 306 22.60 -16.12 28.69
C ALA A 306 21.24 -16.25 29.41
N ASP A 307 20.24 -15.47 29.03
CA ASP A 307 18.88 -15.55 29.60
C ASP A 307 18.14 -16.77 29.07
N SER A 308 17.79 -17.69 29.97
CA SER A 308 17.02 -18.90 29.67
C SER A 308 15.52 -18.76 29.93
N SER A 309 15.04 -17.57 30.29
CA SER A 309 13.62 -17.34 30.59
C SER A 309 12.76 -17.52 29.35
N PRO A 310 11.59 -18.14 29.44
CA PRO A 310 10.71 -18.39 28.29
C PRO A 310 10.11 -17.10 27.70
N ASP A 311 10.01 -16.03 28.48
CA ASP A 311 9.45 -14.73 28.13
C ASP A 311 10.49 -13.69 27.70
N LYS A 312 11.76 -14.07 27.55
CA LYS A 312 12.86 -13.13 27.23
C LYS A 312 12.65 -12.32 25.95
N ARG A 313 12.01 -12.93 24.94
CA ARG A 313 11.71 -12.24 23.67
C ARG A 313 10.68 -11.13 23.86
N GLY A 314 9.60 -11.40 24.61
CA GLY A 314 8.59 -10.41 24.91
C GLY A 314 9.13 -9.24 25.75
N ARG A 315 9.95 -9.54 26.78
CA ARG A 315 10.62 -8.49 27.59
C ARG A 315 11.57 -7.64 26.75
N LEU A 316 12.33 -8.25 25.84
CA LEU A 316 13.19 -7.52 24.91
C LEU A 316 12.38 -6.55 24.05
N ILE A 317 11.26 -7.00 23.49
CA ILE A 317 10.39 -6.16 22.66
C ILE A 317 9.86 -4.97 23.48
N ASP A 318 9.38 -5.21 24.69
CA ASP A 318 8.90 -4.16 25.59
C ASP A 318 9.99 -3.14 25.91
N GLU A 319 11.21 -3.60 26.24
CA GLU A 319 12.36 -2.74 26.50
C GLU A 319 12.70 -1.88 25.28
N LEU A 320 12.75 -2.46 24.08
CA LEU A 320 13.10 -1.74 22.86
C LEU A 320 12.08 -0.64 22.53
N LEU A 321 10.78 -0.90 22.72
CA LEU A 321 9.73 0.06 22.43
C LEU A 321 9.73 1.27 23.39
N GLU A 322 10.32 1.13 24.59
CA GLU A 322 10.45 2.24 25.55
C GLU A 322 11.75 3.03 25.40
N ARG A 323 12.66 2.61 24.53
CA ARG A 323 13.92 3.30 24.31
C ARG A 323 13.74 4.63 23.56
N PRO A 324 14.53 5.68 23.86
CA PRO A 324 14.42 6.96 23.16
C PRO A 324 14.72 6.87 21.65
N GLU A 325 15.52 5.92 21.22
CA GLU A 325 15.84 5.67 19.81
C GLU A 325 14.62 5.26 18.99
N TYR A 326 13.59 4.71 19.63
CA TYR A 326 12.31 4.43 19.00
C TYR A 326 11.73 5.69 18.34
N ALA A 327 11.65 6.77 19.08
CA ALA A 327 11.10 8.01 18.58
C ALA A 327 11.89 8.60 17.40
N ASP A 328 13.24 8.57 17.48
CA ASP A 328 14.10 9.05 16.41
C ASP A 328 13.94 8.21 15.13
N PHE A 329 13.91 6.89 15.28
CA PHE A 329 13.78 5.95 14.16
C PHE A 329 12.43 6.05 13.46
N TRP A 330 11.33 6.07 14.23
CA TRP A 330 9.99 6.16 13.66
C TRP A 330 9.68 7.55 13.10
N ALA A 331 10.16 8.62 13.72
CA ALA A 331 10.08 9.96 13.16
C ALA A 331 10.83 10.06 11.82
N ASN A 332 12.01 9.46 11.71
CA ASN A 332 12.75 9.41 10.44
C ASN A 332 11.97 8.69 9.32
N LYS A 333 11.26 7.59 9.65
CA LYS A 333 10.39 6.89 8.68
C LYS A 333 9.22 7.76 8.23
N TRP A 334 8.57 8.45 9.15
CA TRP A 334 7.45 9.33 8.84
C TRP A 334 7.89 10.62 8.14
N ALA A 335 9.12 11.07 8.38
CA ALA A 335 9.71 12.17 7.62
C ALA A 335 9.87 11.84 6.12
N ASP A 336 9.99 10.57 5.74
CA ASP A 336 9.95 10.17 4.32
C ASP A 336 8.58 10.39 3.69
N LEU A 337 7.50 10.10 4.42
CA LEU A 337 6.14 10.18 3.92
C LEU A 337 5.64 11.63 3.82
N LEU A 338 5.96 12.45 4.83
CA LEU A 338 5.46 13.81 4.93
C LEU A 338 6.43 14.86 4.38
N ARG A 339 7.70 14.60 4.41
CA ARG A 339 8.89 15.28 3.85
C ARG A 339 8.67 16.73 3.36
N PRO A 340 8.44 17.70 4.26
CA PRO A 340 8.28 19.09 3.82
C PRO A 340 9.60 19.63 3.23
N ASN A 341 9.48 20.33 2.10
CA ASN A 341 10.63 20.85 1.40
C ASN A 341 11.14 22.16 2.04
N PRO A 342 12.39 22.23 2.55
CA PRO A 342 12.90 23.44 3.19
C PRO A 342 12.93 24.70 2.30
N TYR A 343 12.96 24.53 0.97
CA TYR A 343 12.89 25.68 0.05
C TYR A 343 11.48 26.24 -0.07
N ARG A 344 10.43 25.43 0.11
CA ARG A 344 9.04 25.88 0.13
C ARG A 344 8.61 26.31 1.53
N ALA A 345 8.82 25.43 2.50
CA ALA A 345 8.38 25.66 3.86
C ALA A 345 9.30 26.55 4.70
N GLY A 346 10.59 26.62 4.34
CA GLY A 346 11.62 27.31 5.13
C GLY A 346 12.28 26.41 6.18
N ILE A 347 13.58 26.61 6.40
CA ILE A 347 14.42 25.76 7.27
C ILE A 347 13.84 25.67 8.69
N LYS A 348 13.49 26.82 9.31
CA LYS A 348 12.95 26.86 10.68
C LYS A 348 11.64 26.11 10.80
N ALA A 349 10.75 26.22 9.83
CA ALA A 349 9.48 25.51 9.83
C ALA A 349 9.70 23.99 9.73
N VAL A 350 10.56 23.53 8.82
CA VAL A 350 10.88 22.09 8.70
C VAL A 350 11.54 21.55 9.96
N TRP A 351 12.40 22.34 10.62
CA TRP A 351 12.95 21.98 11.93
C TRP A 351 11.85 21.82 13.00
N MET A 352 10.88 22.74 13.03
CA MET A 352 9.75 22.66 13.97
C MET A 352 8.86 21.46 13.67
N PHE A 353 8.69 21.11 12.39
CA PHE A 353 7.97 19.91 11.99
C PHE A 353 8.66 18.63 12.47
N ASP A 354 9.98 18.51 12.28
CA ASP A 354 10.76 17.38 12.78
C ASP A 354 10.68 17.25 14.31
N ALA A 355 10.77 18.37 15.01
CA ALA A 355 10.63 18.40 16.47
C ALA A 355 9.25 17.92 16.94
N TRP A 356 8.18 18.37 16.29
CA TRP A 356 6.81 17.91 16.55
C TRP A 356 6.66 16.41 16.29
N LEU A 357 7.19 15.94 15.16
CA LEU A 357 7.11 14.54 14.75
C LEU A 357 7.82 13.62 15.76
N ARG A 358 9.03 13.99 16.21
CA ARG A 358 9.77 13.22 17.24
C ARG A 358 9.06 13.24 18.59
N ASP A 359 8.46 14.38 18.95
CA ASP A 359 7.69 14.49 20.19
C ASP A 359 6.43 13.61 20.16
N ALA A 360 5.72 13.55 19.04
CA ALA A 360 4.57 12.68 18.87
C ALA A 360 4.92 11.20 19.10
N PHE A 361 6.01 10.70 18.51
CA PHE A 361 6.47 9.33 18.73
C PHE A 361 7.04 9.09 20.13
N ARG A 362 7.69 10.09 20.75
CA ARG A 362 8.19 9.99 22.13
C ARG A 362 7.05 9.86 23.15
N ARG A 363 5.96 10.60 22.93
CA ARG A 363 4.76 10.54 23.78
C ARG A 363 3.87 9.32 23.46
N ASN A 364 4.21 8.56 22.42
CA ASN A 364 3.33 7.52 21.86
C ASN A 364 1.92 8.07 21.58
N LEU A 365 1.87 9.22 20.87
CA LEU A 365 0.59 9.87 20.57
C LEU A 365 -0.29 8.90 19.78
N PRO A 366 -1.55 8.63 20.21
CA PRO A 366 -2.48 7.80 19.46
C PRO A 366 -2.59 8.27 18.01
N TYR A 367 -2.62 7.33 17.06
CA TYR A 367 -2.51 7.67 15.63
C TYR A 367 -3.68 8.51 15.11
N ASP A 368 -4.88 8.31 15.63
CA ASP A 368 -6.05 9.15 15.34
C ASP A 368 -5.82 10.60 15.77
N GLN A 369 -5.23 10.80 16.96
CA GLN A 369 -4.87 12.13 17.46
C GLN A 369 -3.69 12.74 16.69
N PHE A 370 -2.70 11.92 16.31
CA PHE A 370 -1.61 12.33 15.45
C PHE A 370 -2.12 12.91 14.12
N VAL A 371 -3.07 12.21 13.48
CA VAL A 371 -3.66 12.66 12.22
C VAL A 371 -4.55 13.88 12.44
N ARG A 372 -5.29 13.95 13.53
CA ARG A 372 -6.08 15.13 13.90
C ARG A 372 -5.19 16.36 14.09
N GLU A 373 -4.15 16.27 14.93
CA GLU A 373 -3.20 17.39 15.14
C GLU A 373 -2.59 17.88 13.82
N LEU A 374 -2.33 16.97 12.86
CA LEU A 374 -1.73 17.30 11.58
C LEU A 374 -2.74 17.94 10.61
N VAL A 375 -3.90 17.30 10.42
CA VAL A 375 -4.88 17.71 9.40
C VAL A 375 -5.65 18.97 9.80
N THR A 376 -5.88 19.17 11.09
CA THR A 376 -6.59 20.36 11.60
C THR A 376 -5.66 21.47 12.12
N ALA A 377 -4.34 21.31 11.89
CA ALA A 377 -3.33 22.22 12.42
C ALA A 377 -3.60 23.70 12.10
N GLN A 378 -3.43 24.55 13.11
CA GLN A 378 -3.54 26.00 13.01
C GLN A 378 -2.42 26.69 13.81
N GLY A 379 -2.16 27.96 13.49
CA GLY A 379 -1.18 28.78 14.16
C GLY A 379 0.11 29.02 13.36
N SER A 380 1.14 29.43 14.07
CA SER A 380 2.44 29.77 13.48
C SER A 380 3.23 28.54 13.05
N THR A 381 3.75 28.54 11.83
CA THR A 381 4.68 27.50 11.34
C THR A 381 6.01 27.44 12.09
N TRP A 382 6.28 28.42 12.98
CA TRP A 382 7.45 28.45 13.83
C TRP A 382 7.20 28.01 15.27
N GLN A 383 5.94 27.75 15.63
CA GLN A 383 5.54 27.30 16.97
C GLN A 383 4.79 25.96 16.93
N ASN A 384 3.96 25.77 15.92
CA ASN A 384 3.24 24.53 15.69
C ASN A 384 3.78 23.81 14.43
N GLY A 385 4.63 22.80 14.61
CA GLY A 385 5.24 22.06 13.52
C GLY A 385 4.24 21.39 12.59
N ALA A 386 3.09 20.92 13.09
CA ALA A 386 2.06 20.26 12.29
C ALA A 386 1.50 21.16 11.17
N THR A 387 1.50 22.49 11.34
CA THR A 387 1.03 23.45 10.31
C THR A 387 1.86 23.46 9.04
N VAL A 388 3.06 22.91 9.09
CA VAL A 388 4.05 22.98 8.00
C VAL A 388 3.59 22.22 6.77
N ILE A 389 2.74 21.18 6.92
CA ILE A 389 2.15 20.44 5.79
C ILE A 389 1.37 21.39 4.85
N PHE A 390 0.62 22.34 5.37
CA PHE A 390 -0.15 23.29 4.57
C PHE A 390 0.74 24.33 3.90
N ARG A 391 1.83 24.73 4.56
CA ARG A 391 2.81 25.62 3.95
C ARG A 391 3.59 24.97 2.83
N ASP A 392 3.93 23.70 2.98
CA ASP A 392 4.65 22.93 1.96
C ASP A 392 3.75 22.64 0.75
N ARG A 393 2.47 22.39 0.98
CA ARG A 393 1.44 22.12 -0.03
C ARG A 393 0.28 23.10 0.06
N PRO A 394 0.47 24.36 -0.44
CA PRO A 394 -0.55 25.41 -0.28
C PRO A 394 -1.78 25.21 -1.16
N GLN A 395 -1.71 24.30 -2.15
CA GLN A 395 -2.83 24.03 -3.03
C GLN A 395 -3.73 22.95 -2.42
N THR A 396 -5.01 23.27 -2.27
CA THR A 396 -6.05 22.40 -1.71
C THR A 396 -6.08 21.00 -2.33
N VAL A 397 -5.91 20.91 -3.65
CA VAL A 397 -5.91 19.64 -4.39
C VAL A 397 -4.68 18.79 -4.10
N GLU A 398 -3.51 19.40 -3.88
CA GLU A 398 -2.28 18.69 -3.54
C GLU A 398 -2.33 18.14 -2.11
N THR A 399 -2.84 18.96 -1.19
CA THR A 399 -3.07 18.53 0.21
C THR A 399 -4.04 17.35 0.25
N ALA A 400 -5.16 17.43 -0.48
CA ALA A 400 -6.15 16.37 -0.55
C ALA A 400 -5.57 15.06 -1.09
N ALA A 401 -4.83 15.11 -2.19
CA ALA A 401 -4.18 13.93 -2.77
C ALA A 401 -3.19 13.28 -1.79
N SER A 402 -2.37 14.10 -1.09
CA SER A 402 -1.42 13.60 -0.11
C SER A 402 -2.11 12.98 1.12
N VAL A 403 -3.14 13.63 1.65
CA VAL A 403 -3.89 13.12 2.82
C VAL A 403 -4.60 11.81 2.50
N SER A 404 -5.27 11.72 1.35
CA SER A 404 -5.95 10.49 0.95
C SER A 404 -4.97 9.32 0.75
N GLN A 405 -3.83 9.57 0.14
CA GLN A 405 -2.84 8.52 -0.11
C GLN A 405 -2.13 8.09 1.19
N ILE A 406 -1.65 9.04 1.99
CA ILE A 406 -0.86 8.71 3.19
C ILE A 406 -1.71 8.06 4.28
N PHE A 407 -2.92 8.60 4.54
CA PHE A 407 -3.73 8.23 5.70
C PHE A 407 -4.90 7.28 5.38
N LEU A 408 -5.29 7.16 4.11
CA LEU A 408 -6.35 6.25 3.69
C LEU A 408 -5.87 5.17 2.70
N GLY A 409 -4.66 5.30 2.15
CA GLY A 409 -4.17 4.37 1.13
C GLY A 409 -4.93 4.47 -0.19
N VAL A 410 -5.59 5.59 -0.44
CA VAL A 410 -6.40 5.84 -1.64
C VAL A 410 -5.72 6.86 -2.53
N ARG A 411 -5.29 6.44 -3.71
CA ARG A 411 -4.59 7.29 -4.69
C ARG A 411 -5.57 8.08 -5.54
N LEU A 412 -6.12 9.15 -5.00
CA LEU A 412 -7.13 9.98 -5.67
C LEU A 412 -6.58 10.85 -6.81
N GLU A 413 -5.28 11.03 -6.96
CA GLU A 413 -4.72 12.00 -7.91
C GLU A 413 -5.16 11.75 -9.37
N CYS A 414 -5.31 10.49 -9.79
CA CYS A 414 -5.84 10.16 -11.11
C CYS A 414 -7.24 10.73 -11.34
N ALA A 415 -8.07 10.75 -10.29
CA ALA A 415 -9.44 11.27 -10.34
C ALA A 415 -9.53 12.79 -10.52
N LYS A 416 -8.43 13.53 -10.44
CA LYS A 416 -8.37 14.96 -10.72
C LYS A 416 -8.70 15.32 -12.18
N CYS A 417 -8.29 14.47 -13.13
CA CYS A 417 -8.43 14.74 -14.57
C CYS A 417 -9.50 13.91 -15.26
N HIS A 418 -9.74 12.69 -14.79
CA HIS A 418 -10.72 11.72 -15.30
C HIS A 418 -11.14 10.78 -14.15
N HIS A 419 -12.18 9.94 -14.35
CA HIS A 419 -12.46 8.92 -13.36
C HIS A 419 -11.27 7.98 -13.19
N HIS A 420 -11.06 7.49 -11.96
CA HIS A 420 -9.92 6.63 -11.67
C HIS A 420 -9.95 5.35 -12.52
N PRO A 421 -8.85 4.96 -13.21
CA PRO A 421 -8.88 3.87 -14.19
C PRO A 421 -9.01 2.47 -13.56
N PHE A 422 -8.73 2.30 -12.27
CA PHE A 422 -8.73 1.01 -11.57
C PHE A 422 -9.59 1.03 -10.30
N GLU A 423 -10.34 2.12 -10.08
CA GLU A 423 -11.19 2.35 -8.92
C GLU A 423 -12.47 3.07 -9.30
N ILE A 424 -13.39 3.14 -8.35
CA ILE A 424 -14.70 3.76 -8.54
C ILE A 424 -14.69 5.30 -8.44
N TRP A 425 -13.56 5.89 -8.09
CA TRP A 425 -13.45 7.33 -7.78
C TRP A 425 -13.67 8.20 -9.01
N SER A 426 -14.64 9.07 -8.92
CA SER A 426 -14.96 10.08 -9.92
C SER A 426 -14.19 11.40 -9.67
N GLN A 427 -14.26 12.31 -10.64
CA GLN A 427 -13.80 13.68 -10.45
C GLN A 427 -14.58 14.38 -9.31
N ASP A 428 -15.88 14.12 -9.16
CA ASP A 428 -16.68 14.68 -8.07
C ASP A 428 -16.21 14.19 -6.71
N ASP A 429 -15.78 12.93 -6.59
CA ASP A 429 -15.19 12.40 -5.36
C ASP A 429 -13.87 13.10 -5.03
N PHE A 430 -12.99 13.30 -6.02
CA PHE A 430 -11.74 14.03 -5.83
C PHE A 430 -11.96 15.47 -5.39
N PHE A 431 -12.78 16.23 -6.12
CA PHE A 431 -13.02 17.64 -5.79
C PHE A 431 -13.86 17.81 -4.53
N GLY A 432 -14.78 16.87 -4.24
CA GLY A 432 -15.52 16.81 -2.98
C GLY A 432 -14.60 16.58 -1.78
N PHE A 433 -13.66 15.64 -1.88
CA PHE A 433 -12.65 15.39 -0.86
C PHE A 433 -11.70 16.59 -0.71
N ALA A 434 -11.27 17.22 -1.82
CA ALA A 434 -10.44 18.42 -1.78
C ALA A 434 -11.17 19.61 -1.10
N SER A 435 -12.50 19.66 -1.18
CA SER A 435 -13.29 20.75 -0.59
C SER A 435 -13.19 20.85 0.94
N PHE A 436 -12.81 19.78 1.64
CA PHE A 436 -12.51 19.82 3.07
C PHE A 436 -11.36 20.78 3.41
N PHE A 437 -10.44 21.01 2.49
CA PHE A 437 -9.28 21.91 2.68
C PHE A 437 -9.52 23.32 2.13
N SER A 438 -10.72 23.63 1.61
CA SER A 438 -11.02 24.90 0.95
C SER A 438 -10.88 26.12 1.87
N ARG A 439 -11.10 25.93 3.17
CA ARG A 439 -11.05 27.01 4.18
C ARG A 439 -9.68 27.18 4.83
N VAL A 440 -8.65 26.47 4.38
CA VAL A 440 -7.28 26.70 4.88
C VAL A 440 -6.79 28.06 4.42
N GLY A 441 -6.48 28.92 5.38
CA GLY A 441 -5.97 30.27 5.16
C GLY A 441 -4.48 30.36 5.45
N HIS A 442 -3.79 31.22 4.70
CA HIS A 442 -2.36 31.47 4.81
C HIS A 442 -2.12 32.94 5.00
N GLN A 443 -1.39 33.33 6.04
CA GLN A 443 -1.01 34.71 6.31
C GLN A 443 0.46 34.79 6.70
N GLY A 444 1.26 35.43 5.87
CA GLY A 444 2.66 35.75 6.20
C GLY A 444 2.74 36.86 7.24
N SER A 445 3.79 36.85 8.04
CA SER A 445 4.06 37.89 9.06
C SER A 445 4.42 39.26 8.47
N GLY A 446 4.51 39.41 7.15
CA GLY A 446 4.93 40.62 6.47
C GLY A 446 6.43 40.93 6.54
N LEU A 447 7.18 40.18 7.33
CA LEU A 447 8.64 40.25 7.39
C LEU A 447 9.21 39.20 6.47
N SER A 448 9.83 39.62 5.38
CA SER A 448 10.56 38.71 4.48
C SER A 448 12.06 38.81 4.81
N PRO A 449 12.61 37.83 5.54
CA PRO A 449 14.05 37.77 5.72
C PRO A 449 14.73 37.50 4.38
N PRO A 450 15.98 37.91 4.18
CA PRO A 450 16.71 37.71 2.94
C PRO A 450 17.03 36.23 2.63
N ILE A 451 16.74 35.33 3.56
CA ILE A 451 16.94 33.88 3.43
C ILE A 451 15.59 33.20 3.68
N SER A 452 15.18 32.37 2.74
CA SER A 452 13.91 31.64 2.64
C SER A 452 13.10 31.44 3.93
N GLY A 453 11.89 31.94 3.95
CA GLY A 453 10.87 31.53 4.85
C GLY A 453 10.66 32.46 6.04
N GLY A 454 9.88 33.54 5.83
CA GLY A 454 9.23 34.24 6.93
C GLY A 454 8.30 33.29 7.70
N GLU A 455 7.86 33.73 8.88
CA GLU A 455 6.80 33.07 9.63
C GLU A 455 5.50 33.15 8.85
N GLU A 456 4.75 32.08 8.84
CA GLU A 456 3.43 32.00 8.24
C GLU A 456 2.44 31.46 9.26
N PHE A 457 1.25 32.01 9.25
CA PHE A 457 0.14 31.61 10.12
C PHE A 457 -0.88 30.84 9.27
N ILE A 458 -1.21 29.62 9.69
CA ILE A 458 -2.28 28.81 9.13
C ILE A 458 -3.53 29.01 9.98
N PHE A 459 -4.66 29.27 9.34
CA PHE A 459 -5.93 29.52 10.04
C PHE A 459 -7.11 29.05 9.20
N THR A 460 -8.29 28.91 9.82
CA THR A 460 -9.53 28.57 9.12
C THR A 460 -10.22 29.83 8.66
N LYS A 461 -10.45 29.99 7.36
CA LYS A 461 -11.23 31.10 6.77
C LYS A 461 -12.72 30.86 6.96
N ALA A 462 -13.50 31.90 7.06
CA ALA A 462 -14.97 31.86 7.12
C ALA A 462 -15.58 31.26 5.81
N ASP A 463 -14.90 31.48 4.67
CA ASP A 463 -15.32 31.00 3.36
C ASP A 463 -14.17 30.35 2.61
N GLY A 464 -14.53 29.52 1.64
CA GLY A 464 -13.61 28.85 0.75
C GLY A 464 -14.38 27.93 -0.22
N GLN A 465 -13.92 27.84 -1.45
CA GLN A 465 -14.59 27.06 -2.47
C GLN A 465 -13.58 26.30 -3.33
N VAL A 466 -13.90 25.05 -3.61
CA VAL A 466 -13.24 24.28 -4.67
C VAL A 466 -14.16 24.22 -5.88
N ARG A 467 -13.60 24.40 -7.06
CA ARG A 467 -14.34 24.27 -8.32
C ARG A 467 -13.95 23.03 -9.05
N HIS A 468 -14.94 22.35 -9.56
CA HIS A 468 -14.74 21.17 -10.41
C HIS A 468 -13.92 21.55 -11.65
N GLY A 469 -12.83 20.81 -11.92
CA GLY A 469 -11.85 21.16 -12.96
C GLY A 469 -12.44 21.25 -14.37
N ARG A 470 -13.47 20.47 -14.69
CA ARG A 470 -14.11 20.42 -16.00
C ARG A 470 -15.30 21.39 -16.11
N THR A 471 -16.20 21.34 -15.15
CA THR A 471 -17.48 22.10 -15.22
C THR A 471 -17.39 23.52 -14.66
N GLY A 472 -16.37 23.82 -13.83
CA GLY A 472 -16.26 25.07 -13.10
C GLY A 472 -17.30 25.23 -11.96
N ALA A 473 -18.18 24.26 -11.75
CA ALA A 473 -19.15 24.28 -10.66
C ALA A 473 -18.48 24.24 -9.30
N VAL A 474 -19.07 24.88 -8.31
CA VAL A 474 -18.62 24.78 -6.91
C VAL A 474 -19.00 23.42 -6.37
N VAL A 475 -18.05 22.74 -5.75
CA VAL A 475 -18.22 21.41 -5.18
C VAL A 475 -18.22 21.50 -3.66
N SER A 476 -19.27 20.95 -3.03
CA SER A 476 -19.36 20.84 -1.58
C SER A 476 -18.43 19.72 -1.05
N PRO A 477 -17.98 19.81 0.22
CA PRO A 477 -17.24 18.71 0.85
C PRO A 477 -18.00 17.39 0.77
N LYS A 478 -17.28 16.34 0.41
CA LYS A 478 -17.81 14.98 0.26
C LYS A 478 -16.77 13.97 0.71
N THR A 479 -17.13 13.11 1.64
CA THR A 479 -16.30 11.96 2.03
C THR A 479 -16.32 10.90 0.94
N LEU A 480 -15.31 10.03 0.92
CA LEU A 480 -15.29 8.88 0.01
C LEU A 480 -16.47 7.96 0.37
N HIS A 481 -17.21 7.50 -0.63
CA HIS A 481 -18.50 6.76 -0.52
C HIS A 481 -19.65 7.54 0.16
N GLY A 482 -19.43 8.78 0.57
CA GLY A 482 -20.45 9.60 1.21
C GLY A 482 -21.23 10.47 0.23
N SER A 483 -22.21 11.19 0.77
CA SER A 483 -22.92 12.27 0.07
C SER A 483 -22.29 13.63 0.37
N SER A 484 -22.60 14.62 -0.46
CA SER A 484 -22.16 16.01 -0.22
C SER A 484 -22.69 16.55 1.09
N LEU A 485 -21.82 17.24 1.84
CA LEU A 485 -22.12 17.81 3.15
C LEU A 485 -22.40 19.31 3.03
N ALA A 486 -23.40 19.77 3.75
CA ALA A 486 -23.63 21.20 3.99
C ALA A 486 -22.97 21.55 5.33
N LEU A 487 -21.99 22.43 5.29
CA LEU A 487 -21.25 22.89 6.49
C LEU A 487 -21.67 24.30 6.84
N GLU A 488 -21.79 24.58 8.12
CA GLU A 488 -22.05 25.93 8.63
C GLU A 488 -20.80 26.82 8.45
N SER A 489 -20.99 28.14 8.52
CA SER A 489 -19.88 29.11 8.32
C SER A 489 -18.78 28.96 9.38
N ASP A 490 -19.14 28.53 10.57
CA ASP A 490 -18.23 28.44 11.72
C ASP A 490 -17.53 27.08 11.84
N ASP A 491 -17.95 26.09 11.03
CA ASP A 491 -17.32 24.75 11.03
C ASP A 491 -15.95 24.80 10.38
N ASP A 492 -14.97 24.10 10.97
CA ASP A 492 -13.76 23.72 10.25
C ASP A 492 -14.01 22.41 9.48
N PRO A 493 -14.07 22.44 8.14
CA PRO A 493 -14.35 21.24 7.37
C PRO A 493 -13.37 20.09 7.64
N ARG A 494 -12.15 20.42 8.06
CA ARG A 494 -11.10 19.44 8.33
C ARG A 494 -11.40 18.58 9.57
N GLU A 495 -12.09 19.15 10.58
CA GLU A 495 -12.55 18.38 11.75
C GLU A 495 -13.55 17.31 11.32
N VAL A 496 -14.52 17.67 10.49
CA VAL A 496 -15.49 16.71 9.94
C VAL A 496 -14.82 15.61 9.12
N LEU A 497 -13.79 15.99 8.35
CA LEU A 497 -13.00 15.00 7.60
C LEU A 497 -12.30 14.02 8.55
N VAL A 498 -11.63 14.52 9.59
CA VAL A 498 -10.90 13.65 10.54
C VAL A 498 -11.87 12.79 11.34
N ASP A 499 -13.01 13.33 11.75
CA ASP A 499 -14.06 12.52 12.43
C ASP A 499 -14.50 11.34 11.55
N TRP A 500 -14.72 11.57 10.24
CA TRP A 500 -15.02 10.50 9.30
C TRP A 500 -13.85 9.55 9.09
N MET A 501 -12.61 10.04 9.00
CA MET A 501 -11.43 9.20 8.81
C MET A 501 -11.22 8.25 9.98
N THR A 502 -11.39 8.76 11.21
CA THR A 502 -11.14 8.02 12.45
C THR A 502 -12.34 7.23 12.96
N ASP A 503 -13.50 7.34 12.29
CA ASP A 503 -14.68 6.54 12.62
C ASP A 503 -14.35 5.04 12.52
N PRO A 504 -14.72 4.22 13.52
CA PRO A 504 -14.44 2.78 13.50
C PRO A 504 -14.99 2.04 12.27
N SER A 505 -16.03 2.57 11.62
CA SER A 505 -16.58 2.01 10.38
C SER A 505 -15.81 2.39 9.12
N ASN A 506 -14.81 3.30 9.21
CA ASN A 506 -14.00 3.67 8.05
C ASN A 506 -13.13 2.48 7.60
N PRO A 507 -13.26 2.05 6.32
CA PRO A 507 -12.60 0.83 5.84
C PRO A 507 -11.12 1.05 5.50
N TYR A 508 -10.59 2.27 5.58
CA TYR A 508 -9.25 2.61 5.09
C TYR A 508 -8.26 2.93 6.20
N PHE A 509 -8.64 3.79 7.14
CA PHE A 509 -7.73 4.44 8.08
C PHE A 509 -6.89 3.47 8.91
N ALA A 510 -7.55 2.53 9.58
CA ALA A 510 -6.85 1.52 10.37
C ALA A 510 -6.08 0.52 9.48
N HIS A 511 -6.66 0.14 8.34
CA HIS A 511 -6.07 -0.84 7.42
C HIS A 511 -4.75 -0.34 6.80
N VAL A 512 -4.71 0.92 6.31
CA VAL A 512 -3.47 1.44 5.72
C VAL A 512 -2.35 1.53 6.74
N MET A 513 -2.67 1.93 7.98
CA MET A 513 -1.65 1.99 9.02
C MET A 513 -1.20 0.60 9.49
N ALA A 514 -2.13 -0.33 9.67
CA ALA A 514 -1.82 -1.73 9.98
C ALA A 514 -0.93 -2.36 8.90
N ASN A 515 -1.26 -2.17 7.63
CA ASN A 515 -0.45 -2.64 6.51
C ASN A 515 0.96 -2.01 6.49
N ARG A 516 1.06 -0.71 6.78
CA ARG A 516 2.35 0.00 6.84
C ARG A 516 3.23 -0.51 7.97
N ILE A 517 2.67 -0.71 9.18
CA ILE A 517 3.43 -1.28 10.31
C ILE A 517 3.83 -2.73 10.01
N TRP A 518 2.93 -3.52 9.43
CA TRP A 518 3.26 -4.88 9.01
C TRP A 518 4.43 -4.89 8.01
N ALA A 519 4.39 -4.05 6.98
CA ALA A 519 5.47 -3.92 6.00
C ALA A 519 6.82 -3.57 6.66
N GLU A 520 6.81 -2.64 7.61
CA GLU A 520 8.02 -2.24 8.33
C GLU A 520 8.59 -3.36 9.22
N MET A 521 7.72 -4.21 9.77
CA MET A 521 8.15 -5.35 10.62
C MET A 521 8.55 -6.57 9.78
N MET A 522 7.78 -6.91 8.75
CA MET A 522 7.90 -8.18 8.02
C MET A 522 8.63 -8.08 6.69
N GLY A 523 8.89 -6.85 6.24
CA GLY A 523 9.69 -6.64 5.05
C GLY A 523 8.92 -6.16 3.84
N HIS A 524 7.66 -6.52 3.69
CA HIS A 524 6.73 -5.93 2.75
C HIS A 524 5.29 -6.01 3.28
N GLY A 525 4.37 -5.28 2.66
CA GLY A 525 2.97 -5.19 3.07
C GLY A 525 2.15 -6.43 2.72
N LEU A 526 0.98 -6.53 3.33
CA LEU A 526 -0.08 -7.43 2.86
C LEU A 526 -0.69 -6.90 1.56
N VAL A 527 -0.71 -5.59 1.41
CA VAL A 527 -0.99 -4.87 0.16
C VAL A 527 0.27 -4.14 -0.27
N GLU A 528 0.66 -4.28 -1.54
CA GLU A 528 1.79 -3.58 -2.14
C GLU A 528 1.37 -2.86 -3.45
N PRO A 529 1.75 -1.60 -3.63
CA PRO A 529 2.39 -0.69 -2.68
C PRO A 529 1.55 -0.46 -1.41
N VAL A 530 2.20 -0.18 -0.27
CA VAL A 530 1.55 -0.11 1.05
C VAL A 530 0.44 0.94 1.17
N ASP A 531 0.40 1.91 0.26
CA ASP A 531 -0.54 3.02 0.18
C ASP A 531 -1.48 2.93 -1.04
N ASP A 532 -1.74 1.70 -1.52
CA ASP A 532 -2.60 1.44 -2.69
C ASP A 532 -3.66 0.37 -2.34
N ILE A 533 -4.48 0.69 -1.32
CA ILE A 533 -5.58 -0.17 -0.87
C ILE A 533 -6.77 0.03 -1.80
N ARG A 534 -7.07 -0.99 -2.59
CA ARG A 534 -8.17 -0.97 -3.56
C ARG A 534 -8.65 -2.37 -3.90
N ALA A 535 -9.90 -2.48 -4.33
CA ALA A 535 -10.52 -3.76 -4.70
C ALA A 535 -9.70 -4.53 -5.74
N THR A 536 -9.08 -3.83 -6.70
CA THR A 536 -8.25 -4.44 -7.76
C THR A 536 -6.81 -4.78 -7.30
N ASN A 537 -6.46 -4.49 -6.06
CA ASN A 537 -5.17 -4.83 -5.44
C ASN A 537 -5.43 -5.44 -4.06
N PRO A 538 -6.06 -6.63 -3.98
CA PRO A 538 -6.44 -7.25 -2.72
C PRO A 538 -5.21 -7.61 -1.89
N ALA A 539 -5.39 -7.64 -0.57
CA ALA A 539 -4.35 -8.08 0.34
C ALA A 539 -3.98 -9.55 0.09
N SER A 540 -2.70 -9.88 0.21
CA SER A 540 -2.24 -11.28 0.14
C SER A 540 -2.90 -12.17 1.23
N ASN A 541 -3.35 -11.55 2.33
CA ASN A 541 -4.11 -12.19 3.39
C ASN A 541 -5.09 -11.16 4.00
N GLU A 542 -6.29 -11.04 3.43
CA GLU A 542 -7.29 -10.09 3.91
C GLU A 542 -7.73 -10.32 5.36
N PRO A 543 -8.03 -11.56 5.80
CA PRO A 543 -8.37 -11.80 7.21
C PRO A 543 -7.29 -11.34 8.19
N LEU A 544 -6.01 -11.43 7.80
CA LEU A 544 -4.91 -10.93 8.61
C LEU A 544 -4.88 -9.40 8.65
N LEU A 545 -5.09 -8.74 7.52
CA LEU A 545 -5.15 -7.28 7.47
C LEU A 545 -6.31 -6.73 8.31
N ASP A 546 -7.49 -7.35 8.20
CA ASP A 546 -8.67 -7.01 9.00
C ASP A 546 -8.41 -7.19 10.50
N HIS A 547 -7.78 -8.32 10.89
CA HIS A 547 -7.40 -8.58 12.27
C HIS A 547 -6.42 -7.52 12.82
N LEU A 548 -5.38 -7.19 12.06
CA LEU A 548 -4.41 -6.17 12.48
C LEU A 548 -5.06 -4.78 12.62
N ALA A 549 -5.95 -4.42 11.69
CA ALA A 549 -6.71 -3.17 11.74
C ALA A 549 -7.63 -3.14 12.97
N GLU A 550 -8.25 -4.28 13.32
CA GLU A 550 -9.10 -4.37 14.51
C GLU A 550 -8.30 -4.30 15.80
N VAL A 551 -7.17 -5.00 15.91
CA VAL A 551 -6.23 -4.88 17.04
C VAL A 551 -5.80 -3.43 17.24
N PHE A 552 -5.52 -2.72 16.13
CA PHE A 552 -5.11 -1.32 16.17
C PHE A 552 -6.23 -0.41 16.67
N ARG A 553 -7.47 -0.59 16.20
CA ARG A 553 -8.64 0.15 16.72
C ARG A 553 -8.89 -0.12 18.21
N GLN A 554 -8.86 -1.39 18.61
CA GLN A 554 -9.11 -1.80 20.00
C GLN A 554 -8.06 -1.30 21.00
N SER A 555 -6.86 -0.99 20.54
CA SER A 555 -5.79 -0.39 21.34
C SER A 555 -5.82 1.14 21.38
N ASP A 556 -6.94 1.77 20.98
CA ASP A 556 -7.02 3.23 20.83
C ASP A 556 -5.93 3.77 19.91
N TYR A 557 -5.69 3.08 18.79
CA TYR A 557 -4.70 3.43 17.77
C TYR A 557 -3.25 3.54 18.28
N ASP A 558 -2.87 2.69 19.24
CA ASP A 558 -1.52 2.60 19.80
C ASP A 558 -0.57 1.87 18.85
N ILE A 559 0.37 2.62 18.25
CA ILE A 559 1.38 2.09 17.31
C ILE A 559 2.31 1.08 18.00
N LYS A 560 2.76 1.37 19.23
CA LYS A 560 3.63 0.44 19.96
C LYS A 560 2.93 -0.87 20.27
N HIS A 561 1.63 -0.85 20.59
CA HIS A 561 0.85 -2.05 20.80
C HIS A 561 0.77 -2.92 19.55
N LEU A 562 0.53 -2.32 18.39
CA LEU A 562 0.49 -3.05 17.13
C LEU A 562 1.86 -3.66 16.78
N ILE A 563 2.95 -2.91 16.92
CA ILE A 563 4.32 -3.41 16.73
C ILE A 563 4.60 -4.59 17.68
N ARG A 564 4.27 -4.45 18.96
CA ARG A 564 4.41 -5.51 19.98
C ARG A 564 3.66 -6.77 19.58
N THR A 565 2.43 -6.64 19.10
CA THR A 565 1.60 -7.76 18.67
C THR A 565 2.24 -8.51 17.51
N ILE A 566 2.75 -7.80 16.50
CA ILE A 566 3.41 -8.40 15.34
C ILE A 566 4.72 -9.07 15.75
N MET A 567 5.58 -8.40 16.52
CA MET A 567 6.89 -8.93 16.91
C MET A 567 6.81 -10.14 17.84
N ASN A 568 5.71 -10.29 18.59
CA ASN A 568 5.46 -11.46 19.43
C ASN A 568 4.84 -12.64 18.68
N SER A 569 4.48 -12.51 17.40
CA SER A 569 4.01 -13.63 16.59
C SER A 569 5.13 -14.62 16.31
N HIS A 570 4.77 -15.88 16.08
CA HIS A 570 5.72 -16.91 15.63
C HIS A 570 6.25 -16.57 14.22
N VAL A 571 5.38 -16.03 13.37
CA VAL A 571 5.71 -15.61 11.98
C VAL A 571 6.84 -14.61 11.96
N PHE A 572 6.88 -13.61 12.86
CA PHE A 572 8.01 -12.67 12.98
C PHE A 572 9.32 -13.37 13.33
N GLY A 573 9.24 -14.49 14.05
CA GLY A 573 10.39 -15.31 14.47
C GLY A 573 10.87 -16.32 13.43
N LEU A 574 10.30 -16.41 12.25
CA LEU A 574 10.73 -17.37 11.21
C LEU A 574 12.11 -17.02 10.64
N SER A 575 12.82 -18.05 10.17
CA SER A 575 14.07 -17.90 9.42
C SER A 575 13.81 -17.26 8.05
N SER A 576 14.78 -16.51 7.54
CA SER A 576 14.80 -16.00 6.17
C SER A 576 15.26 -17.06 5.15
N THR A 577 15.81 -18.18 5.62
CA THR A 577 16.26 -19.28 4.76
C THR A 577 15.06 -20.03 4.21
N PRO A 578 14.91 -20.12 2.86
CA PRO A 578 13.82 -20.85 2.26
C PRO A 578 13.99 -22.36 2.41
N SER A 579 12.87 -23.06 2.37
CA SER A 579 12.80 -24.52 2.18
C SER A 579 12.37 -24.83 0.75
N ASP A 580 12.44 -26.09 0.34
CA ASP A 580 11.95 -26.54 -0.97
C ASP A 580 10.45 -26.22 -1.17
N ARG A 581 9.70 -26.11 -0.07
CA ARG A 581 8.26 -25.88 -0.09
C ARG A 581 7.85 -24.39 -0.08
N ASN A 582 8.80 -23.49 0.18
CA ASN A 582 8.48 -22.07 0.23
C ASN A 582 9.48 -21.16 -0.52
N VAL A 583 10.40 -21.76 -1.29
CA VAL A 583 11.40 -20.97 -2.04
C VAL A 583 10.76 -20.04 -3.06
N SER A 584 9.65 -20.40 -3.64
CA SER A 584 8.88 -19.58 -4.59
C SER A 584 7.91 -18.61 -3.94
N ASP A 585 7.67 -18.72 -2.63
CA ASP A 585 6.79 -17.80 -1.91
C ASP A 585 7.50 -16.48 -1.65
N VAL A 586 6.88 -15.40 -2.13
CA VAL A 586 7.38 -14.03 -1.97
C VAL A 586 6.38 -13.09 -1.30
N ASN A 587 5.13 -13.57 -1.01
CA ASN A 587 4.04 -12.69 -0.56
C ASN A 587 3.26 -13.22 0.66
N ASN A 588 3.40 -14.52 1.03
CA ASN A 588 2.52 -15.16 2.02
C ASN A 588 3.17 -15.38 3.39
N PHE A 589 4.33 -14.79 3.63
CA PHE A 589 5.02 -14.78 4.92
C PHE A 589 5.33 -16.18 5.47
N SER A 590 5.56 -17.16 4.58
CA SER A 590 6.02 -18.50 4.95
C SER A 590 7.46 -18.50 5.51
N ARG A 591 8.16 -17.43 5.38
CA ARG A 591 9.47 -17.14 5.94
C ARG A 591 9.63 -15.66 6.20
N TYR A 592 10.65 -15.26 6.95
CA TYR A 592 11.02 -13.85 7.04
C TYR A 592 11.66 -13.40 5.72
N TYR A 593 11.22 -12.29 5.14
CA TYR A 593 11.80 -11.78 3.89
C TYR A 593 12.97 -10.87 4.19
N ARG A 594 14.15 -11.28 3.75
CA ARG A 594 15.38 -10.53 3.93
C ARG A 594 15.30 -9.17 3.27
N GLN A 595 15.63 -8.11 4.01
CA GLN A 595 15.67 -6.75 3.49
C GLN A 595 16.97 -6.05 3.82
N ARG A 596 17.44 -5.21 2.89
CA ARG A 596 18.58 -4.33 3.16
C ARG A 596 18.21 -3.30 4.24
N MET A 597 19.15 -3.00 5.14
CA MET A 597 18.99 -1.89 6.09
C MET A 597 18.73 -0.56 5.36
N ARG A 598 17.91 0.30 5.95
CA ARG A 598 17.74 1.68 5.48
C ARG A 598 19.08 2.41 5.50
N ALA A 599 19.26 3.38 4.60
CA ALA A 599 20.53 4.09 4.45
C ALA A 599 21.02 4.70 5.77
N GLU A 600 20.15 5.35 6.53
CA GLU A 600 20.46 5.98 7.81
C GLU A 600 20.82 4.95 8.88
N THR A 601 20.06 3.85 8.96
CA THR A 601 20.36 2.74 9.88
C THR A 601 21.71 2.10 9.54
N LEU A 602 21.99 1.90 8.25
CA LEU A 602 23.24 1.28 7.81
C LEU A 602 24.45 2.19 8.11
N LEU A 603 24.34 3.50 7.86
CA LEU A 603 25.41 4.45 8.18
C LEU A 603 25.66 4.51 9.69
N ASP A 604 24.60 4.58 10.48
CA ASP A 604 24.70 4.56 11.94
C ASP A 604 25.29 3.24 12.44
N ALA A 605 24.92 2.09 11.84
CA ALA A 605 25.50 0.80 12.17
C ALA A 605 27.00 0.72 11.87
N VAL A 606 27.44 1.22 10.71
CA VAL A 606 28.87 1.33 10.37
C VAL A 606 29.60 2.18 11.40
N ASN A 607 29.07 3.34 11.76
CA ASN A 607 29.69 4.24 12.73
C ASN A 607 29.74 3.61 14.14
N ASP A 608 28.69 2.90 14.57
CA ASP A 608 28.65 2.16 15.87
C ASP A 608 29.68 1.01 15.90
N VAL A 609 29.79 0.26 14.80
CA VAL A 609 30.77 -0.84 14.69
C VAL A 609 32.19 -0.30 14.80
N LEU A 610 32.48 0.77 14.06
CA LEU A 610 33.82 1.38 14.02
C LEU A 610 34.12 2.31 15.20
N ASP A 611 33.11 2.69 15.98
CA ASP A 611 33.17 3.66 17.07
C ASP A 611 33.72 5.02 16.59
N VAL A 612 33.11 5.52 15.53
CA VAL A 612 33.46 6.80 14.90
C VAL A 612 32.25 7.69 14.81
N GLU A 613 32.48 8.99 14.95
CA GLU A 613 31.42 10.00 14.73
C GLU A 613 31.46 10.50 13.29
N GLU A 614 30.27 10.81 12.76
CA GLU A 614 30.10 11.50 11.48
C GLU A 614 29.52 12.89 11.72
N GLU A 615 30.12 13.88 11.07
CA GLU A 615 29.63 15.26 11.14
C GLU A 615 28.67 15.52 9.98
N PHE A 616 27.45 15.91 10.31
CA PHE A 616 26.45 16.38 9.34
C PHE A 616 26.33 17.89 9.37
N SER A 617 26.34 18.52 8.17
CA SER A 617 26.10 19.97 8.08
C SER A 617 24.74 20.35 8.69
N ALA A 618 24.71 21.39 9.48
CA ALA A 618 23.50 21.88 10.17
C ALA A 618 22.94 20.94 11.26
N MET A 619 23.76 20.02 11.77
CA MET A 619 23.42 19.18 12.92
C MET A 619 24.43 19.41 14.06
N PRO A 620 24.02 19.22 15.33
CA PRO A 620 24.94 19.21 16.45
C PRO A 620 26.00 18.12 16.32
N PRO A 621 27.21 18.30 16.85
CA PRO A 621 28.21 17.22 16.93
C PRO A 621 27.63 15.99 17.64
N GLY A 622 28.02 14.78 17.19
CA GLY A 622 27.53 13.50 17.72
C GLY A 622 26.10 13.14 17.27
N SER A 623 25.48 13.91 16.37
CA SER A 623 24.20 13.55 15.78
C SER A 623 24.32 12.32 14.89
N ARG A 624 23.28 11.51 14.86
CA ARG A 624 23.17 10.31 14.06
C ARG A 624 22.44 10.55 12.73
N ALA A 625 22.65 9.68 11.75
CA ALA A 625 21.95 9.75 10.47
C ALA A 625 20.43 9.61 10.63
N THR A 626 19.97 8.77 11.55
CA THR A 626 18.53 8.62 11.90
C THR A 626 17.93 9.88 12.57
N GLN A 627 18.75 10.83 13.00
CA GLN A 627 18.32 12.11 13.59
C GLN A 627 18.30 13.28 12.61
N LEU A 628 18.64 13.05 11.35
CA LEU A 628 18.60 14.11 10.33
C LEU A 628 17.18 14.63 10.15
N TRP A 629 17.02 15.94 10.35
CA TRP A 629 15.73 16.63 10.20
C TRP A 629 15.37 16.94 8.73
N THR A 630 16.31 16.72 7.81
CA THR A 630 16.10 16.97 6.37
C THR A 630 16.92 16.05 5.50
N HIS A 631 16.34 15.60 4.40
CA HIS A 631 17.01 14.81 3.36
C HIS A 631 18.05 15.62 2.55
N ARG A 632 18.11 16.94 2.77
CA ARG A 632 19.07 17.82 2.07
C ARG A 632 20.45 17.89 2.74
N ALA A 633 20.65 17.26 3.89
CA ALA A 633 21.99 17.08 4.43
C ALA A 633 22.83 16.27 3.44
N SER A 634 23.94 16.84 2.98
CA SER A 634 24.79 16.17 1.98
C SER A 634 25.43 14.91 2.56
N SER A 635 25.23 13.77 1.92
CA SER A 635 25.88 12.50 2.26
C SER A 635 25.84 11.57 1.06
N LEU A 636 27.00 11.34 0.45
CA LEU A 636 27.12 10.41 -0.67
C LEU A 636 26.72 8.98 -0.26
N PHE A 637 27.00 8.59 0.98
CA PHE A 637 26.60 7.30 1.51
C PHE A 637 25.06 7.15 1.52
N LEU A 638 24.34 8.10 2.13
CA LEU A 638 22.88 8.04 2.23
C LEU A 638 22.23 8.04 0.85
N ASP A 639 22.73 8.87 -0.06
CA ASP A 639 22.19 8.95 -1.43
C ASP A 639 22.46 7.66 -2.22
N THR A 640 23.64 7.06 -2.08
CA THR A 640 23.98 5.77 -2.71
C THR A 640 23.10 4.63 -2.20
N PHE A 641 22.75 4.65 -0.89
CA PHE A 641 21.95 3.61 -0.25
C PHE A 641 20.45 3.86 -0.29
N GLY A 642 19.98 4.78 -1.13
CA GLY A 642 18.58 4.91 -1.49
C GLY A 642 17.77 5.81 -0.55
N ARG A 643 18.42 6.79 0.11
CA ARG A 643 17.68 7.90 0.73
C ARG A 643 16.82 8.59 -0.35
N PRO A 644 15.54 8.93 -0.06
CA PRO A 644 14.70 9.61 -1.04
C PRO A 644 15.31 10.91 -1.56
N ASP A 645 15.14 11.18 -2.87
CA ASP A 645 15.64 12.42 -3.47
C ASP A 645 14.94 13.64 -2.85
N PRO A 646 15.70 14.58 -2.25
CA PRO A 646 15.13 15.77 -1.62
C PRO A 646 14.45 16.73 -2.61
N ASN A 647 14.59 16.54 -3.91
CA ASN A 647 14.00 17.39 -4.94
C ASN A 647 12.68 16.83 -5.50
N GLN A 648 12.33 15.59 -5.15
CA GLN A 648 11.07 14.97 -5.53
C GLN A 648 10.04 15.14 -4.42
N ASP A 649 8.77 15.24 -4.82
CA ASP A 649 7.66 15.32 -3.87
C ASP A 649 7.29 13.93 -3.32
N PRO A 650 6.87 13.83 -2.04
CA PRO A 650 6.29 12.59 -1.52
C PRO A 650 4.98 12.24 -2.24
N PRO A 651 4.61 10.96 -2.23
CA PRO A 651 5.34 9.83 -1.66
C PRO A 651 6.28 9.18 -2.68
N CYS A 652 7.53 9.61 -2.74
CA CYS A 652 8.53 8.92 -3.53
C CYS A 652 9.12 7.79 -2.71
N ASP A 653 9.05 6.58 -3.23
CA ASP A 653 9.54 5.39 -2.56
C ASP A 653 11.06 5.43 -2.40
N ARG A 654 11.53 4.84 -1.30
CA ARG A 654 12.95 4.55 -1.14
C ARG A 654 13.38 3.49 -2.16
N ILE A 655 14.59 3.63 -2.67
CA ILE A 655 15.21 2.57 -3.47
C ILE A 655 15.65 1.46 -2.51
N SER A 656 14.87 0.37 -2.45
CA SER A 656 15.16 -0.81 -1.63
C SER A 656 16.10 -1.79 -2.32
N ASP A 657 16.18 -1.74 -3.63
CA ASP A 657 16.97 -2.68 -4.43
C ASP A 657 18.46 -2.55 -4.18
N SER A 658 19.16 -3.70 -4.23
CA SER A 658 20.61 -3.75 -4.17
C SER A 658 21.20 -3.45 -5.55
N THR A 659 22.12 -2.48 -5.59
CA THR A 659 22.72 -2.02 -6.85
C THR A 659 24.24 -2.17 -6.84
N THR A 660 24.84 -2.31 -8.02
CA THR A 660 26.31 -2.34 -8.16
C THR A 660 27.00 -1.12 -7.54
N PRO A 661 26.51 0.13 -7.68
CA PRO A 661 27.10 1.28 -7.01
C PRO A 661 27.19 1.14 -5.48
N GLN A 662 26.23 0.51 -4.83
CA GLN A 662 26.24 0.30 -3.38
C GLN A 662 27.37 -0.66 -2.95
N VAL A 663 27.52 -1.77 -3.69
CA VAL A 663 28.63 -2.72 -3.44
C VAL A 663 29.97 -2.04 -3.66
N LEU A 664 30.15 -1.33 -4.76
CA LEU A 664 31.37 -0.60 -5.05
C LEU A 664 31.66 0.50 -4.01
N HIS A 665 30.62 1.15 -3.48
CA HIS A 665 30.79 2.16 -2.44
C HIS A 665 31.34 1.54 -1.14
N LEU A 666 30.80 0.42 -0.69
CA LEU A 666 31.31 -0.26 0.51
C LEU A 666 32.74 -0.76 0.33
N MET A 667 33.06 -1.30 -0.84
CA MET A 667 34.40 -1.84 -1.11
C MET A 667 35.47 -0.77 -1.28
N ASN A 668 35.13 0.38 -1.91
CA ASN A 668 36.12 1.32 -2.42
C ASN A 668 35.97 2.75 -1.89
N SER A 669 34.97 3.05 -1.04
CA SER A 669 34.77 4.42 -0.54
C SER A 669 36.03 4.91 0.22
N PRO A 670 36.65 6.01 -0.23
CA PRO A 670 37.75 6.59 0.52
C PRO A 670 37.37 7.02 1.94
N GLU A 671 36.10 7.40 2.12
CA GLU A 671 35.59 7.81 3.42
C GLU A 671 35.47 6.63 4.38
N LEU A 672 34.93 5.49 3.93
CA LEU A 672 34.81 4.27 4.74
C LEU A 672 36.22 3.74 5.10
N ASN A 673 37.13 3.67 4.13
CA ASN A 673 38.50 3.24 4.36
C ASN A 673 39.23 4.17 5.34
N ARG A 674 39.02 5.49 5.25
CA ARG A 674 39.56 6.45 6.22
C ARG A 674 39.00 6.22 7.63
N LYS A 675 37.67 5.93 7.76
CA LYS A 675 37.03 5.63 9.06
C LYS A 675 37.66 4.39 9.72
N LEU A 676 37.91 3.33 8.96
CA LEU A 676 38.57 2.10 9.45
C LEU A 676 39.97 2.37 10.01
N ALA A 677 40.71 3.27 9.37
CA ALA A 677 42.14 3.57 9.68
C ALA A 677 42.30 4.73 10.68
N LEU A 678 41.22 5.36 11.19
CA LEU A 678 41.35 6.42 12.22
C LEU A 678 41.98 5.86 13.49
N ASP A 679 42.93 6.58 14.08
CA ASP A 679 43.59 6.18 15.33
C ASP A 679 42.61 6.00 16.51
N THR A 680 41.48 6.68 16.45
CA THR A 680 40.38 6.57 17.42
C THR A 680 39.39 5.46 17.09
N ALA A 681 39.44 4.88 15.88
CA ALA A 681 38.52 3.83 15.48
C ALA A 681 38.75 2.52 16.24
N ARG A 682 37.70 1.77 16.44
CA ARG A 682 37.72 0.51 17.18
C ARG A 682 38.73 -0.50 16.63
N PRO A 683 38.80 -0.76 15.30
CA PRO A 683 39.80 -1.71 14.78
C PRO A 683 41.23 -1.37 15.21
N VAL A 684 41.61 -0.09 15.13
CA VAL A 684 42.96 0.38 15.49
C VAL A 684 43.18 0.29 16.99
N ARG A 685 42.18 0.63 17.82
CA ARG A 685 42.29 0.50 19.28
C ARG A 685 42.42 -0.95 19.73
N LEU A 686 41.64 -1.86 19.14
CA LEU A 686 41.75 -3.30 19.41
C LEU A 686 43.10 -3.85 18.98
N ALA A 687 43.60 -3.44 17.82
CA ALA A 687 44.92 -3.87 17.34
C ALA A 687 46.07 -3.43 18.24
N ARG A 688 45.97 -2.24 18.87
CA ARG A 688 47.00 -1.70 19.80
C ARG A 688 46.82 -2.18 21.24
N GLY A 689 45.68 -2.76 21.57
CA GLY A 689 45.37 -3.24 22.90
C GLY A 689 46.12 -4.55 23.26
N GLU A 690 45.98 -4.99 24.51
CA GLU A 690 46.57 -6.21 25.03
C GLU A 690 45.76 -7.47 24.82
N GLN A 691 44.54 -7.34 24.19
CA GLN A 691 43.66 -8.47 23.96
C GLN A 691 44.27 -9.51 23.04
N SER A 692 43.90 -10.78 23.25
CA SER A 692 44.25 -11.87 22.34
C SER A 692 43.55 -11.74 20.99
N ASN A 693 44.07 -12.39 19.96
CA ASN A 693 43.47 -12.41 18.65
C ASN A 693 42.03 -13.03 18.67
N GLU A 694 41.85 -14.06 19.51
CA GLU A 694 40.50 -14.67 19.73
C GLU A 694 39.50 -13.66 20.28
N SER A 695 39.93 -12.85 21.28
CA SER A 695 39.04 -11.82 21.86
C SER A 695 38.72 -10.71 20.86
N ILE A 696 39.64 -10.34 19.97
CA ILE A 696 39.41 -9.35 18.91
C ILE A 696 38.39 -9.89 17.89
N ILE A 697 38.54 -11.16 17.50
CA ILE A 697 37.60 -11.82 16.57
C ILE A 697 36.19 -11.91 17.19
N ASP A 698 36.09 -12.35 18.46
CA ASP A 698 34.82 -12.41 19.16
C ASP A 698 34.13 -11.03 19.21
N GLU A 699 34.86 -9.99 19.57
CA GLU A 699 34.34 -8.61 19.60
C GLU A 699 33.93 -8.12 18.21
N ALA A 700 34.69 -8.42 17.14
CA ALA A 700 34.36 -8.04 15.77
C ALA A 700 33.04 -8.69 15.31
N TYR A 701 32.90 -10.00 15.51
CA TYR A 701 31.68 -10.71 15.14
C TYR A 701 30.46 -10.27 15.95
N LEU A 702 30.60 -10.08 17.26
CA LEU A 702 29.53 -9.57 18.10
C LEU A 702 29.09 -8.15 17.73
N ARG A 703 30.02 -7.29 17.27
CA ARG A 703 29.70 -5.92 16.83
C ARG A 703 29.02 -5.89 15.46
N VAL A 704 29.52 -6.69 14.53
CA VAL A 704 29.05 -6.64 13.13
C VAL A 704 27.82 -7.52 12.93
N TYR A 705 27.83 -8.76 13.44
CA TYR A 705 26.77 -9.74 13.20
C TYR A 705 25.86 -9.99 14.41
N CYS A 706 26.21 -9.42 15.58
CA CYS A 706 25.48 -9.63 16.84
C CYS A 706 25.45 -11.12 17.25
N ARG A 707 26.48 -11.88 16.92
CA ARG A 707 26.69 -13.28 17.29
C ARG A 707 28.17 -13.60 17.46
N PRO A 708 28.52 -14.63 18.22
CA PRO A 708 29.89 -15.13 18.22
C PRO A 708 30.25 -15.75 16.86
N PRO A 709 31.54 -15.82 16.51
CA PRO A 709 31.98 -16.52 15.31
C PRO A 709 31.71 -18.02 15.40
N ALA A 710 31.39 -18.67 14.29
CA ALA A 710 31.37 -20.11 14.19
C ALA A 710 32.81 -20.66 14.26
N ALA A 711 32.96 -21.93 14.61
CA ALA A 711 34.31 -22.53 14.78
C ALA A 711 35.22 -22.39 13.55
N GLU A 712 34.65 -22.58 12.34
CA GLU A 712 35.43 -22.40 11.09
C GLU A 712 35.71 -20.92 10.79
N GLU A 713 34.80 -20.02 11.10
CA GLU A 713 34.99 -18.57 10.95
C GLU A 713 36.12 -18.10 11.88
N ALA A 714 36.11 -18.51 13.15
CA ALA A 714 37.14 -18.19 14.12
C ALA A 714 38.50 -18.72 13.65
N LYS A 715 38.57 -19.94 13.15
CA LYS A 715 39.79 -20.56 12.63
C LYS A 715 40.35 -19.81 11.42
N ILE A 716 39.52 -19.41 10.48
CA ILE A 716 39.92 -18.64 9.31
C ILE A 716 40.43 -17.27 9.75
N ALA A 717 39.69 -16.56 10.59
CA ALA A 717 40.09 -15.24 11.08
C ALA A 717 41.39 -15.28 11.88
N LEU A 718 41.58 -16.29 12.74
CA LEU A 718 42.86 -16.47 13.49
C LEU A 718 44.06 -16.69 12.56
N ALA A 719 43.87 -17.40 11.45
CA ALA A 719 44.94 -17.64 10.51
C ALA A 719 45.40 -16.36 9.77
N THR A 720 44.55 -15.31 9.72
CA THR A 720 44.88 -14.02 9.08
C THR A 720 45.49 -12.99 10.04
N LEU A 721 45.33 -13.15 11.35
CA LEU A 721 45.83 -12.19 12.35
C LEU A 721 47.25 -12.54 12.76
N PRO A 722 48.25 -11.67 12.46
CA PRO A 722 49.63 -11.88 12.88
C PRO A 722 49.84 -11.58 14.38
N ALA A 723 51.10 -11.58 14.81
CA ALA A 723 51.49 -11.20 16.17
C ALA A 723 51.03 -9.77 16.54
N PRO A 724 50.83 -9.46 17.84
CA PRO A 724 50.27 -8.20 18.29
C PRO A 724 50.92 -6.91 17.78
N ASP A 725 52.22 -6.95 17.53
CA ASP A 725 53.01 -5.82 17.03
C ASP A 725 52.82 -5.52 15.53
N GLN A 726 52.20 -6.44 14.77
CA GLN A 726 52.03 -6.36 13.32
C GLN A 726 50.57 -6.51 12.86
N ARG A 727 49.60 -6.56 13.77
CA ARG A 727 48.22 -6.94 13.46
C ARG A 727 47.29 -5.80 13.04
N ARG A 728 47.74 -4.52 13.03
CA ARG A 728 46.87 -3.37 12.77
C ARG A 728 46.10 -3.49 11.45
N GLU A 729 46.83 -3.65 10.35
CA GLU A 729 46.22 -3.78 9.01
C GLU A 729 45.31 -5.00 8.94
N ALA A 730 45.69 -6.13 9.49
CA ALA A 730 44.89 -7.34 9.47
C ALA A 730 43.60 -7.21 10.30
N VAL A 731 43.57 -6.43 11.38
CA VAL A 731 42.34 -6.13 12.14
C VAL A 731 41.46 -5.14 11.37
N GLU A 732 42.02 -4.12 10.73
CA GLU A 732 41.30 -3.21 9.83
C GLU A 732 40.67 -3.99 8.67
N ASP A 733 41.41 -4.92 8.04
CA ASP A 733 40.93 -5.80 6.96
C ASP A 733 39.82 -6.75 7.45
N LEU A 734 39.92 -7.30 8.66
CA LEU A 734 38.89 -8.12 9.25
C LEU A 734 37.53 -7.33 9.34
N PHE A 735 37.57 -6.13 9.93
CA PHE A 735 36.34 -5.31 10.02
C PHE A 735 35.84 -4.90 8.64
N TRP A 736 36.74 -4.54 7.71
CA TRP A 736 36.36 -4.25 6.34
C TRP A 736 35.67 -5.45 5.67
N ALA A 737 36.21 -6.65 5.81
CA ALA A 737 35.63 -7.85 5.23
C ALA A 737 34.23 -8.16 5.80
N LEU A 738 34.07 -8.06 7.13
CA LEU A 738 32.77 -8.31 7.79
C LEU A 738 31.73 -7.28 7.37
N LEU A 739 32.06 -5.99 7.28
CA LEU A 739 31.15 -4.93 6.86
C LEU A 739 30.68 -5.06 5.39
N ASN A 740 31.44 -5.77 4.55
CA ASN A 740 31.11 -5.99 3.15
C ASN A 740 30.29 -7.27 2.88
N THR A 741 29.81 -7.94 3.92
CA THR A 741 29.02 -9.17 3.77
C THR A 741 27.51 -8.90 3.68
N PRO A 742 26.75 -9.79 3.04
CA PRO A 742 25.27 -9.73 3.10
C PRO A 742 24.73 -9.84 4.53
N GLU A 743 25.37 -10.60 5.43
CA GLU A 743 24.93 -10.75 6.82
C GLU A 743 24.93 -9.42 7.58
N PHE A 744 25.87 -8.52 7.28
CA PHE A 744 25.87 -7.18 7.85
C PHE A 744 24.79 -6.30 7.23
N LEU A 745 24.68 -6.30 5.90
CA LEU A 745 23.86 -5.35 5.14
C LEU A 745 22.36 -5.57 5.26
N PHE A 746 21.96 -6.81 5.51
CA PHE A 746 20.55 -7.20 5.49
C PHE A 746 20.03 -7.51 6.90
N VAL A 747 18.72 -7.36 7.03
CA VAL A 747 17.95 -7.84 8.17
C VAL A 747 17.38 -9.20 7.80
N ASP A 748 17.85 -10.24 8.47
CA ASP A 748 17.46 -11.63 8.30
C ASP A 748 16.33 -12.02 9.25
#